data_98725e6f19dcc18d2c7427ab8393fc91
#
_entry.id   98725e6f19dcc18d2c7427ab8393fc91
#
_cell.length_a   1.000
_cell.length_b   1.000
_cell.length_c   1.000
_cell.angle_alpha   90.00
_cell.angle_beta   90.00
_cell.angle_gamma   90.00
#
_symmetry.space_group_name_H-M   'P 1'
#
loop_
_entity.id
_entity.type
_entity.pdbx_description
1 polymer ?
#
loop_
_entity_poly.entity_id
_entity_poly.type
_entity_poly.pdbx_seq_one_letter_code
_entity_poly.pdbx_strand_id
1 'polypeptide(L)'
;MTKNYGCFLALFLILSQVYSQKIEKLPPPYWVEPIQVENHDNKSENGAYKYLLLDFQYNIETEEAYDHYAIQVFNSEGIQEFSDISISYDPTYQSLVFNSINVLRNGQKIDKLIESNINTFQRETNLERSLYDGSITAVVNLTDIRKNDIIEYSYTVKGFNPINQGNFSTVFYQQYTSPVDRIYNRAISPKKTPIYYKLLNNAPAPTINESATHIAYVWDVDGTDYFQYDINVPYWANYQKRASISTFKDWETLTELVQPLYTISSEKLTGPWDKGSNEEETILDLIRFVQDDVRYLGFESGIGAYKPHNPSKVLQQRYGDCKDKSLLLVNLLQNAGITSYPFLVNTESGESLGDLLPGLNLFNHCIVYFEHGNKSYYVDPTMTNQGGDLDNLTLPQYGEGLLLKPDSDALTRIPKNQIVPKVKVEETITTDSIGGNALFLVKTTYTGSKADYMRDYFKSNTQESINNEFVNYYSSIYPSIQSAQPIVFSDDDRGNRNEVVIEEYYNIPDFWIKDEDTGIFTCETQPLVLQNLINYTNSPQRTMPYYLGEPYEFEQETSIALPDYWNILDSEFSSEKESYRYSKNVRAVGRTIVVKHNYHLKQNFIDPSLVTTFLTDHEKINDQIAYQLSHTGDASADESGVSTTSIIISLVLLALFIFGAKKIHDNYNPKPQSDQNLNIGGWLVLPGIGLVLSPFLLLFQVGSQGYFDKGVWSLFKNAGYENANALTLFLGFELAMNIALLVFAALLIILYFKKRTSLPKLIVIMYASSFVIPILDLVLYNALFPKDLLDAADDQETYTQIFRGFISAAIWIPYFLVSERVKNTFTKVRETEIGEEVVQA
;
A
#
# COMPACT_ATOMS: atom_id res chain seq x y z
N MET A 1 22.13 -43.47 60.74
CA MET A 1 21.76 -42.48 59.74
C MET A 1 21.05 -43.15 58.54
N THR A 2 19.92 -43.81 58.73
CA THR A 2 19.18 -44.51 57.67
C THR A 2 17.70 -44.65 58.01
N LYS A 3 17.00 -43.54 58.38
CA LYS A 3 15.55 -43.60 58.64
C LYS A 3 14.74 -42.41 58.10
N ASN A 4 15.35 -41.43 57.41
CA ASN A 4 14.61 -40.22 56.95
C ASN A 4 14.47 -40.09 55.47
N TYR A 5 14.91 -41.03 54.64
CA TYR A 5 14.75 -40.96 53.18
C TYR A 5 13.43 -41.52 52.64
N GLY A 6 12.75 -42.34 53.44
CA GLY A 6 11.47 -42.94 53.02
C GLY A 6 10.27 -41.99 53.08
N CYS A 7 10.27 -40.98 53.94
CA CYS A 7 9.22 -39.97 54.00
C CYS A 7 9.31 -38.90 52.91
N PHE A 8 10.53 -38.58 52.44
CA PHE A 8 10.71 -37.60 51.34
C PHE A 8 10.34 -38.18 49.97
N LEU A 9 10.58 -39.49 49.75
CA LEU A 9 10.15 -40.16 48.51
C LEU A 9 8.65 -40.36 48.44
N ALA A 10 7.97 -40.60 49.58
CA ALA A 10 6.50 -40.69 49.65
C ALA A 10 5.84 -39.32 49.48
N LEU A 11 6.43 -38.23 49.94
CA LEU A 11 5.93 -36.87 49.72
C LEU A 11 6.12 -36.40 48.27
N PHE A 12 7.20 -36.84 47.60
CA PHE A 12 7.40 -36.55 46.18
C PHE A 12 6.49 -37.34 45.23
N LEU A 13 6.04 -38.53 45.63
CA LEU A 13 5.09 -39.35 44.88
C LEU A 13 3.63 -38.91 45.09
N ILE A 14 3.32 -38.12 46.10
CA ILE A 14 1.99 -37.55 46.33
C ILE A 14 1.81 -36.22 45.57
N LEU A 15 2.85 -35.53 45.19
CA LEU A 15 2.86 -34.27 44.44
C LEU A 15 2.84 -34.46 42.92
N SER A 16 2.91 -35.69 42.41
CA SER A 16 2.82 -35.96 40.96
C SER A 16 1.52 -36.60 40.50
N GLN A 17 0.41 -36.40 41.21
CA GLN A 17 -0.88 -36.53 40.59
C GLN A 17 -1.08 -35.30 39.70
N VAL A 18 -0.51 -35.35 38.55
CA VAL A 18 -1.01 -34.58 37.39
C VAL A 18 -2.46 -35.05 37.25
N TYR A 19 -3.38 -34.25 37.69
CA TYR A 19 -4.81 -34.40 37.36
C TYR A 19 -4.90 -34.19 35.82
N SER A 20 -4.71 -35.27 35.06
CA SER A 20 -5.27 -35.32 33.72
C SER A 20 -6.77 -35.17 33.89
N GLN A 21 -7.28 -33.97 33.72
CA GLN A 21 -8.71 -33.72 33.73
C GLN A 21 -9.33 -34.63 32.66
N LYS A 22 -10.04 -35.67 33.11
CA LYS A 22 -10.70 -36.61 32.20
C LYS A 22 -11.82 -35.87 31.50
N ILE A 23 -11.68 -35.70 30.19
CA ILE A 23 -12.72 -35.09 29.34
C ILE A 23 -13.95 -36.00 29.39
N GLU A 24 -15.08 -35.42 29.75
CA GLU A 24 -16.33 -36.15 29.92
C GLU A 24 -17.13 -36.22 28.59
N LYS A 25 -17.90 -37.28 28.44
CA LYS A 25 -18.96 -37.40 27.44
C LYS A 25 -20.31 -37.34 28.16
N LEU A 26 -21.04 -36.26 27.99
CA LEU A 26 -22.37 -36.05 28.57
C LEU A 26 -23.33 -35.51 27.48
N PRO A 27 -24.64 -35.75 27.62
CA PRO A 27 -25.60 -35.10 26.73
C PRO A 27 -25.51 -33.55 26.85
N PRO A 28 -26.02 -32.81 25.87
CA PRO A 28 -26.10 -31.36 25.96
C PRO A 28 -26.80 -30.92 27.26
N PRO A 29 -26.37 -29.81 27.86
CA PRO A 29 -27.04 -29.26 29.03
C PRO A 29 -28.54 -29.01 28.78
N TYR A 30 -29.38 -29.13 29.81
CA TYR A 30 -30.85 -29.02 29.70
C TYR A 30 -31.36 -27.66 29.23
N TRP A 31 -30.53 -26.61 29.34
CA TRP A 31 -30.86 -25.25 28.93
C TRP A 31 -30.61 -25.02 27.42
N VAL A 32 -29.90 -25.92 26.75
CA VAL A 32 -29.59 -25.84 25.31
C VAL A 32 -30.85 -26.07 24.49
N GLU A 33 -31.15 -25.20 23.55
CA GLU A 33 -32.19 -25.37 22.55
C GLU A 33 -31.66 -26.32 21.46
N PRO A 34 -32.27 -27.49 21.26
CA PRO A 34 -31.77 -28.44 20.25
C PRO A 34 -32.10 -27.95 18.83
N ILE A 35 -31.06 -27.68 18.05
CA ILE A 35 -31.20 -27.26 16.66
C ILE A 35 -31.01 -28.48 15.76
N GLN A 36 -31.98 -28.74 14.88
CA GLN A 36 -31.88 -29.81 13.89
C GLN A 36 -31.07 -29.32 12.67
N VAL A 37 -30.19 -30.20 12.21
CA VAL A 37 -29.47 -29.99 10.94
C VAL A 37 -30.42 -30.35 9.80
N GLU A 38 -30.80 -29.36 9.02
CA GLU A 38 -31.63 -29.59 7.83
C GLU A 38 -30.73 -30.11 6.68
N ASN A 39 -31.18 -31.16 6.04
CA ASN A 39 -30.47 -31.77 4.93
C ASN A 39 -30.91 -31.06 3.64
N HIS A 40 -30.22 -29.98 3.29
CA HIS A 40 -30.45 -29.30 2.01
C HIS A 40 -29.84 -30.09 0.87
N ASP A 41 -30.55 -30.16 -0.27
CA ASP A 41 -30.18 -30.94 -1.45
C ASP A 41 -28.70 -30.83 -1.83
N ASN A 42 -28.09 -32.01 -2.10
CA ASN A 42 -26.70 -32.26 -2.50
C ASN A 42 -26.26 -31.56 -3.78
N LYS A 43 -26.39 -30.25 -3.89
CA LYS A 43 -25.68 -29.52 -4.94
C LYS A 43 -24.25 -29.30 -4.46
N SER A 44 -23.32 -30.03 -5.07
CA SER A 44 -21.89 -29.75 -4.94
C SER A 44 -21.64 -28.31 -5.35
N GLU A 45 -21.50 -27.43 -4.39
CA GLU A 45 -21.02 -26.09 -4.63
C GLU A 45 -19.53 -26.13 -4.96
N ASN A 46 -19.03 -25.12 -5.65
CA ASN A 46 -17.61 -25.01 -6.03
C ASN A 46 -16.76 -24.70 -4.79
N GLY A 47 -16.57 -25.65 -3.89
CA GLY A 47 -15.79 -25.48 -2.66
C GLY A 47 -15.32 -26.79 -2.06
N ALA A 48 -14.44 -26.72 -1.07
CA ALA A 48 -13.93 -27.88 -0.35
C ALA A 48 -14.94 -28.41 0.67
N TYR A 49 -15.72 -27.52 1.25
CA TYR A 49 -16.72 -27.81 2.31
C TYR A 49 -17.79 -26.72 2.39
N LYS A 50 -18.81 -26.99 3.22
CA LYS A 50 -19.87 -26.03 3.57
C LYS A 50 -20.33 -26.26 5.00
N TYR A 51 -20.53 -25.18 5.73
CA TYR A 51 -21.22 -25.25 7.02
C TYR A 51 -22.73 -25.36 6.82
N LEU A 52 -23.34 -26.43 7.29
CA LEU A 52 -24.79 -26.59 7.33
C LEU A 52 -25.39 -25.91 8.56
N LEU A 53 -24.63 -25.89 9.68
CA LEU A 53 -25.03 -25.27 10.92
C LEU A 53 -23.82 -24.71 11.68
N LEU A 54 -23.96 -23.48 12.16
CA LEU A 54 -23.17 -22.89 13.22
C LEU A 54 -24.13 -22.50 14.36
N ASP A 55 -24.04 -23.16 15.52
CA ASP A 55 -24.93 -22.96 16.66
C ASP A 55 -24.09 -22.67 17.91
N PHE A 56 -24.25 -21.47 18.45
CA PHE A 56 -23.53 -20.96 19.62
C PHE A 56 -24.52 -20.52 20.68
N GLN A 57 -24.54 -21.21 21.81
CA GLN A 57 -25.45 -20.89 22.89
C GLN A 57 -24.70 -20.67 24.20
N TYR A 58 -25.07 -19.63 24.93
CA TYR A 58 -24.43 -19.24 26.18
C TYR A 58 -25.48 -19.15 27.30
N ASN A 59 -25.15 -19.72 28.42
CA ASN A 59 -25.93 -19.55 29.66
C ASN A 59 -25.10 -18.76 30.67
N ILE A 60 -25.54 -17.53 30.95
CA ILE A 60 -24.77 -16.60 31.79
C ILE A 60 -24.86 -17.03 33.27
N GLU A 61 -25.99 -17.66 33.73
CA GLU A 61 -26.16 -18.09 35.13
C GLU A 61 -25.26 -19.28 35.47
N THR A 62 -25.14 -20.26 34.55
CA THR A 62 -24.34 -21.47 34.78
C THR A 62 -22.93 -21.34 34.28
N GLU A 63 -22.60 -20.20 33.66
CA GLU A 63 -21.28 -19.92 33.02
C GLU A 63 -20.87 -21.02 32.03
N GLU A 64 -21.81 -21.43 31.16
CA GLU A 64 -21.60 -22.47 30.16
C GLU A 64 -21.74 -21.94 28.74
N ALA A 65 -20.84 -22.38 27.86
CA ALA A 65 -20.89 -22.16 26.43
C ALA A 65 -21.09 -23.51 25.72
N TYR A 66 -22.10 -23.60 24.87
CA TYR A 66 -22.40 -24.76 24.06
C TYR A 66 -22.19 -24.39 22.58
N ASP A 67 -21.34 -25.15 21.88
CA ASP A 67 -21.09 -25.00 20.47
C ASP A 67 -21.46 -26.27 19.71
N HIS A 68 -22.16 -26.10 18.58
CA HIS A 68 -22.60 -27.19 17.73
C HIS A 68 -22.34 -26.84 16.25
N TYR A 69 -21.67 -27.75 15.55
CA TYR A 69 -21.26 -27.59 14.18
C TYR A 69 -21.80 -28.76 13.34
N ALA A 70 -22.21 -28.45 12.11
CA ALA A 70 -22.44 -29.45 11.08
C ALA A 70 -21.78 -29.00 9.77
N ILE A 71 -20.85 -29.78 9.28
CA ILE A 71 -20.02 -29.45 8.10
C ILE A 71 -20.13 -30.58 7.08
N GLN A 72 -20.49 -30.25 5.85
CA GLN A 72 -20.44 -31.19 4.72
C GLN A 72 -19.12 -30.99 3.96
N VAL A 73 -18.41 -32.10 3.72
CA VAL A 73 -17.11 -32.10 3.02
C VAL A 73 -17.27 -32.62 1.59
N PHE A 74 -16.70 -31.91 0.60
CA PHE A 74 -16.92 -32.19 -0.82
C PHE A 74 -15.73 -32.80 -1.55
N ASN A 75 -14.52 -32.63 -1.06
CA ASN A 75 -13.28 -33.10 -1.70
C ASN A 75 -12.22 -33.47 -0.65
N SER A 76 -11.01 -33.82 -1.10
CA SER A 76 -9.90 -34.20 -0.23
C SER A 76 -9.41 -33.06 0.68
N GLU A 77 -9.51 -31.81 0.23
CA GLU A 77 -9.14 -30.63 1.01
C GLU A 77 -10.09 -30.45 2.20
N GLY A 78 -11.43 -30.51 1.96
CA GLY A 78 -12.41 -30.45 3.03
C GLY A 78 -12.31 -31.63 4.00
N ILE A 79 -11.97 -32.85 3.48
CA ILE A 79 -11.72 -34.00 4.35
C ILE A 79 -10.51 -33.76 5.24
N GLN A 80 -9.41 -33.23 4.69
CA GLN A 80 -8.20 -32.95 5.45
C GLN A 80 -8.45 -31.87 6.52
N GLU A 81 -9.17 -30.80 6.18
CA GLU A 81 -9.49 -29.69 7.10
C GLU A 81 -10.32 -30.14 8.31
N PHE A 82 -11.29 -31.05 8.11
CA PHE A 82 -12.23 -31.43 9.16
C PHE A 82 -12.07 -32.85 9.69
N SER A 83 -10.97 -33.53 9.37
CA SER A 83 -10.66 -34.87 9.95
C SER A 83 -10.22 -34.79 11.41
N ASP A 84 -9.84 -33.62 11.90
CA ASP A 84 -9.43 -33.40 13.28
C ASP A 84 -10.32 -32.34 13.94
N ILE A 85 -10.91 -32.70 15.07
CA ILE A 85 -11.65 -31.75 15.92
C ILE A 85 -10.71 -31.34 17.06
N SER A 86 -10.41 -30.05 17.15
CA SER A 86 -9.48 -29.48 18.13
C SER A 86 -10.17 -28.40 18.95
N ILE A 87 -10.32 -28.62 20.26
CA ILE A 87 -10.97 -27.67 21.17
C ILE A 87 -10.00 -27.29 22.28
N SER A 88 -9.74 -26.00 22.43
CA SER A 88 -8.86 -25.45 23.46
C SER A 88 -9.67 -24.89 24.62
N TYR A 89 -9.17 -25.05 25.85
CA TYR A 89 -9.76 -24.50 27.06
C TYR A 89 -8.68 -24.20 28.08
N ASP A 90 -8.92 -23.25 28.97
CA ASP A 90 -8.03 -22.94 30.08
C ASP A 90 -8.36 -23.82 31.30
N PRO A 91 -7.52 -24.80 31.67
CA PRO A 91 -7.82 -25.76 32.74
C PRO A 91 -7.86 -25.13 34.14
N THR A 92 -7.45 -23.88 34.31
CA THR A 92 -7.46 -23.20 35.61
C THR A 92 -8.88 -22.82 36.05
N TYR A 93 -9.80 -22.65 35.10
CA TYR A 93 -11.20 -22.29 35.39
C TYR A 93 -12.22 -22.95 34.45
N GLN A 94 -11.75 -23.58 33.36
CA GLN A 94 -12.64 -24.25 32.41
C GLN A 94 -12.56 -25.76 32.49
N SER A 95 -13.66 -26.41 32.10
CA SER A 95 -13.70 -27.84 31.80
C SER A 95 -14.46 -28.09 30.51
N LEU A 96 -13.96 -29.06 29.72
CA LEU A 96 -14.54 -29.43 28.44
C LEU A 96 -15.35 -30.71 28.55
N VAL A 97 -16.52 -30.69 27.94
CA VAL A 97 -17.42 -31.83 27.79
C VAL A 97 -17.76 -32.01 26.33
N PHE A 98 -17.44 -33.16 25.73
CA PHE A 98 -17.96 -33.50 24.42
C PHE A 98 -19.40 -34.04 24.54
N ASN A 99 -20.33 -33.42 23.82
CA ASN A 99 -21.71 -33.84 23.82
C ASN A 99 -22.02 -34.86 22.73
N SER A 100 -21.48 -34.65 21.52
CA SER A 100 -21.59 -35.62 20.42
C SER A 100 -20.51 -35.40 19.41
N ILE A 101 -20.07 -36.44 18.70
CA ILE A 101 -19.31 -36.39 17.47
C ILE A 101 -19.83 -37.48 16.53
N ASN A 102 -20.42 -37.12 15.42
CA ASN A 102 -21.04 -38.01 14.48
C ASN A 102 -20.61 -37.75 13.05
N VAL A 103 -20.61 -38.81 12.25
CA VAL A 103 -20.53 -38.72 10.79
C VAL A 103 -21.84 -39.19 10.21
N LEU A 104 -22.52 -38.31 9.48
CA LEU A 104 -23.74 -38.68 8.75
C LEU A 104 -23.33 -39.07 7.32
N ARG A 105 -23.58 -40.33 6.96
CA ARG A 105 -23.28 -40.91 5.65
C ARG A 105 -24.51 -41.64 5.10
N ASN A 106 -25.01 -41.19 3.95
CA ASN A 106 -26.21 -41.79 3.31
C ASN A 106 -27.40 -41.88 4.29
N GLY A 107 -27.61 -40.87 5.13
CA GLY A 107 -28.68 -40.84 6.13
C GLY A 107 -28.44 -41.68 7.41
N GLN A 108 -27.30 -42.38 7.49
CA GLN A 108 -26.90 -43.12 8.69
C GLN A 108 -26.00 -42.27 9.57
N LYS A 109 -26.30 -42.24 10.85
CA LYS A 109 -25.50 -41.53 11.88
C LYS A 109 -24.50 -42.52 12.48
N ILE A 110 -23.22 -42.24 12.34
CA ILE A 110 -22.09 -43.03 12.85
C ILE A 110 -21.47 -42.27 14.01
N ASP A 111 -21.59 -42.79 15.22
CA ASP A 111 -20.96 -42.20 16.42
C ASP A 111 -19.43 -42.36 16.32
N LYS A 112 -18.72 -41.25 16.35
CA LYS A 112 -17.25 -41.16 16.31
C LYS A 112 -16.65 -40.76 17.66
N LEU A 113 -17.43 -40.42 18.64
CA LEU A 113 -16.95 -40.05 19.99
C LEU A 113 -16.58 -41.30 20.78
N ILE A 114 -15.33 -41.68 20.66
CA ILE A 114 -14.72 -42.76 21.45
C ILE A 114 -13.71 -42.09 22.39
N GLU A 115 -13.87 -42.28 23.71
CA GLU A 115 -13.02 -41.65 24.70
C GLU A 115 -11.52 -41.92 24.51
N SER A 116 -11.18 -43.12 24.06
CA SER A 116 -9.77 -43.51 23.77
C SER A 116 -9.13 -42.72 22.62
N ASN A 117 -9.93 -42.02 21.80
CA ASN A 117 -9.45 -41.20 20.68
C ASN A 117 -9.28 -39.72 21.03
N ILE A 118 -9.58 -39.32 22.26
CA ILE A 118 -9.40 -37.94 22.73
C ILE A 118 -7.97 -37.82 23.27
N ASN A 119 -7.16 -37.04 22.60
CA ASN A 119 -5.80 -36.71 23.01
C ASN A 119 -5.79 -35.28 23.56
N THR A 120 -5.06 -35.03 24.63
CA THR A 120 -4.92 -33.69 25.20
C THR A 120 -3.47 -33.26 25.17
N PHE A 121 -3.23 -32.04 24.72
CA PHE A 121 -1.90 -31.45 24.63
C PHE A 121 -1.94 -30.04 25.24
N GLN A 122 -0.91 -29.69 25.99
CA GLN A 122 -0.65 -28.28 26.25
C GLN A 122 -0.10 -27.68 24.97
N ARG A 123 -0.78 -26.72 24.39
CA ARG A 123 -0.40 -26.08 23.14
C ARG A 123 -0.30 -24.58 23.35
N GLU A 124 0.91 -24.09 23.47
CA GLU A 124 1.21 -22.66 23.57
C GLU A 124 1.26 -22.06 22.18
N THR A 125 0.21 -21.42 21.74
CA THR A 125 0.09 -20.84 20.39
C THR A 125 0.83 -19.50 20.25
N ASN A 126 1.14 -18.83 21.36
CA ASN A 126 1.78 -17.53 21.42
C ASN A 126 3.23 -17.58 21.91
N LEU A 127 3.86 -18.74 21.86
CA LEU A 127 5.23 -18.95 22.36
C LEU A 127 6.26 -18.03 21.68
N GLU A 128 6.13 -17.82 20.36
CA GLU A 128 6.99 -16.91 19.60
C GLU A 128 6.91 -15.45 20.06
N ARG A 129 5.77 -15.08 20.67
CA ARG A 129 5.56 -13.78 21.31
C ARG A 129 5.95 -13.77 22.78
N SER A 130 6.61 -14.84 23.28
CA SER A 130 6.96 -15.02 24.68
C SER A 130 5.75 -14.98 25.63
N LEU A 131 4.60 -15.45 25.18
CA LEU A 131 3.38 -15.58 25.96
C LEU A 131 2.99 -17.04 26.19
N TYR A 132 2.74 -17.39 27.43
CA TYR A 132 2.34 -18.71 27.88
C TYR A 132 0.91 -18.62 28.46
N ASP A 133 -0.07 -19.16 27.75
CA ASP A 133 -1.47 -19.10 28.17
C ASP A 133 -1.92 -20.32 29.00
N GLY A 134 -1.14 -21.39 28.99
CA GLY A 134 -1.42 -22.62 29.73
C GLY A 134 -2.60 -23.42 29.20
N SER A 135 -3.10 -23.10 28.03
CA SER A 135 -4.26 -23.76 27.42
C SER A 135 -4.00 -25.23 27.12
N ILE A 136 -5.02 -26.05 27.33
CA ILE A 136 -5.03 -27.45 26.90
C ILE A 136 -5.93 -27.57 25.66
N THR A 137 -5.40 -28.22 24.63
CA THR A 137 -6.16 -28.56 23.43
C THR A 137 -6.52 -30.04 23.46
N ALA A 138 -7.81 -30.34 23.40
CA ALA A 138 -8.34 -31.67 23.21
C ALA A 138 -8.50 -31.93 21.70
N VAL A 139 -7.90 -33.00 21.20
CA VAL A 139 -7.94 -33.38 19.79
C VAL A 139 -8.61 -34.72 19.63
N VAL A 140 -9.58 -34.81 18.71
CA VAL A 140 -10.22 -36.04 18.27
C VAL A 140 -9.96 -36.24 16.78
N ASN A 141 -9.16 -37.27 16.44
CA ASN A 141 -8.88 -37.61 15.07
C ASN A 141 -10.00 -38.49 14.51
N LEU A 142 -10.67 -38.03 13.48
CA LEU A 142 -11.76 -38.77 12.83
C LEU A 142 -11.19 -39.67 11.73
N THR A 143 -11.51 -40.97 11.79
CA THR A 143 -11.10 -41.94 10.79
C THR A 143 -12.21 -42.22 9.80
N ASP A 144 -11.86 -42.59 8.55
CA ASP A 144 -12.78 -42.97 7.47
C ASP A 144 -13.79 -41.83 7.16
N ILE A 145 -13.32 -40.61 7.03
CA ILE A 145 -14.12 -39.53 6.47
C ILE A 145 -14.07 -39.61 4.94
N ARG A 146 -15.25 -39.44 4.32
CA ARG A 146 -15.39 -39.57 2.86
C ARG A 146 -16.09 -38.35 2.27
N LYS A 147 -15.91 -38.19 0.96
CA LYS A 147 -16.62 -37.18 0.17
C LYS A 147 -18.14 -37.26 0.43
N ASN A 148 -18.76 -36.11 0.63
CA ASN A 148 -20.17 -35.88 0.96
C ASN A 148 -20.60 -36.35 2.36
N ASP A 149 -19.68 -36.76 3.23
CA ASP A 149 -20.00 -36.95 4.63
C ASP A 149 -20.34 -35.61 5.27
N ILE A 150 -21.25 -35.65 6.25
CA ILE A 150 -21.52 -34.53 7.15
C ILE A 150 -20.89 -34.85 8.49
N ILE A 151 -19.98 -34.02 8.94
CA ILE A 151 -19.35 -34.08 10.25
C ILE A 151 -20.17 -33.19 11.18
N GLU A 152 -20.84 -33.78 12.15
CA GLU A 152 -21.68 -33.10 13.14
C GLU A 152 -21.08 -33.33 14.53
N TYR A 153 -20.70 -32.25 15.21
CA TYR A 153 -20.19 -32.35 16.58
C TYR A 153 -20.65 -31.21 17.46
N SER A 154 -20.76 -31.53 18.77
CA SER A 154 -21.08 -30.52 19.77
C SER A 154 -20.30 -30.75 21.06
N TYR A 155 -20.02 -29.66 21.74
CA TYR A 155 -19.32 -29.65 23.02
C TYR A 155 -19.81 -28.52 23.90
N THR A 156 -19.53 -28.65 25.20
CA THR A 156 -19.82 -27.62 26.21
C THR A 156 -18.52 -27.27 26.94
N VAL A 157 -18.17 -25.99 26.96
CA VAL A 157 -17.12 -25.45 27.82
C VAL A 157 -17.82 -24.85 29.04
N LYS A 158 -17.46 -25.34 30.24
CA LYS A 158 -18.02 -24.87 31.53
C LYS A 158 -16.97 -24.02 32.23
N GLY A 159 -17.40 -22.88 32.74
CA GLY A 159 -16.59 -21.88 33.43
C GLY A 159 -16.24 -20.66 32.55
N PHE A 160 -16.66 -19.48 33.01
CA PHE A 160 -16.20 -18.20 32.47
C PHE A 160 -15.02 -17.71 33.30
N ASN A 161 -14.18 -16.82 32.71
CA ASN A 161 -13.07 -16.29 33.45
C ASN A 161 -13.56 -15.56 34.71
N PRO A 162 -13.13 -15.99 35.91
CA PRO A 162 -13.66 -15.44 37.18
C PRO A 162 -13.35 -13.95 37.37
N ILE A 163 -12.44 -13.40 36.57
CA ILE A 163 -12.15 -11.97 36.56
C ILE A 163 -13.37 -11.13 36.23
N ASN A 164 -14.30 -11.66 35.44
CA ASN A 164 -15.53 -10.98 35.03
C ASN A 164 -16.62 -10.94 36.12
N GLN A 165 -16.41 -11.65 37.23
CA GLN A 165 -17.36 -11.69 38.37
C GLN A 165 -18.84 -11.98 37.96
N GLY A 166 -19.01 -12.95 37.02
CA GLY A 166 -20.32 -13.33 36.49
C GLY A 166 -20.86 -12.44 35.36
N ASN A 167 -20.11 -11.40 34.96
CA ASN A 167 -20.42 -10.64 33.76
C ASN A 167 -19.93 -11.37 32.50
N PHE A 168 -20.54 -11.01 31.34
CA PHE A 168 -20.32 -11.67 30.08
C PHE A 168 -20.35 -10.65 28.93
N SER A 169 -19.49 -10.81 27.97
CA SER A 169 -19.54 -10.06 26.71
C SER A 169 -19.01 -10.92 25.57
N THR A 170 -19.63 -10.80 24.39
CA THR A 170 -19.17 -11.45 23.16
C THR A 170 -19.75 -10.76 21.93
N VAL A 171 -19.32 -11.20 20.75
CA VAL A 171 -19.86 -10.77 19.45
C VAL A 171 -20.44 -11.97 18.72
N PHE A 172 -21.71 -11.92 18.42
CA PHE A 172 -22.39 -12.90 17.58
C PHE A 172 -22.30 -12.48 16.11
N TYR A 173 -21.55 -13.25 15.33
CA TYR A 173 -21.50 -13.08 13.88
C TYR A 173 -22.74 -13.72 13.24
N GLN A 174 -23.33 -13.02 12.29
CA GLN A 174 -24.50 -13.45 11.52
C GLN A 174 -24.22 -13.50 10.03
N GLN A 175 -22.95 -13.40 9.69
CA GLN A 175 -22.41 -13.50 8.34
C GLN A 175 -20.96 -13.94 8.44
N TYR A 176 -20.56 -14.90 7.61
CA TYR A 176 -19.20 -15.45 7.59
C TYR A 176 -18.55 -15.30 6.22
N THR A 177 -17.26 -15.57 6.12
CA THR A 177 -16.51 -15.55 4.86
C THR A 177 -16.68 -16.85 4.05
N SER A 178 -17.23 -17.88 4.66
CA SER A 178 -17.59 -19.15 4.04
C SER A 178 -19.12 -19.32 4.00
N PRO A 179 -19.65 -20.10 3.05
CA PRO A 179 -21.08 -20.40 3.00
C PRO A 179 -21.57 -21.12 4.25
N VAL A 180 -22.66 -20.63 4.85
CA VAL A 180 -23.32 -21.21 6.03
C VAL A 180 -24.81 -21.29 5.75
N ASP A 181 -25.45 -22.46 5.92
CA ASP A 181 -26.89 -22.59 5.69
C ASP A 181 -27.70 -21.98 6.83
N ARG A 182 -27.31 -22.25 8.07
CA ARG A 182 -27.99 -21.73 9.25
C ARG A 182 -27.03 -21.28 10.32
N ILE A 183 -27.25 -20.11 10.86
CA ILE A 183 -26.50 -19.52 11.98
C ILE A 183 -27.48 -19.34 13.12
N TYR A 184 -27.25 -20.03 14.24
CA TYR A 184 -28.06 -19.91 15.43
C TYR A 184 -27.21 -19.40 16.60
N ASN A 185 -27.52 -18.21 17.08
CA ASN A 185 -26.88 -17.63 18.26
C ASN A 185 -27.88 -17.39 19.35
N ARG A 186 -27.58 -17.83 20.56
CA ARG A 186 -28.48 -17.69 21.70
C ARG A 186 -27.74 -17.33 22.98
N ALA A 187 -28.20 -16.31 23.68
CA ALA A 187 -27.72 -16.00 25.03
C ALA A 187 -28.91 -16.00 26.00
N ILE A 188 -28.83 -16.78 27.10
CA ILE A 188 -29.82 -16.83 28.14
C ILE A 188 -29.26 -16.28 29.45
N SER A 189 -30.02 -15.41 30.11
CA SER A 189 -29.63 -14.76 31.35
C SER A 189 -30.79 -14.64 32.31
N PRO A 190 -30.56 -14.67 33.64
CA PRO A 190 -31.55 -14.31 34.61
C PRO A 190 -32.08 -12.89 34.40
N LYS A 191 -33.37 -12.66 34.65
CA LYS A 191 -33.98 -11.31 34.55
C LYS A 191 -33.26 -10.21 35.34
N LYS A 192 -32.60 -10.60 36.44
CA LYS A 192 -31.78 -9.68 37.25
C LYS A 192 -30.47 -9.25 36.60
N THR A 193 -30.01 -9.98 35.60
CA THR A 193 -28.75 -9.71 34.85
C THR A 193 -29.13 -9.46 33.40
N PRO A 194 -29.54 -8.25 33.02
CA PRO A 194 -29.96 -7.95 31.66
C PRO A 194 -28.79 -8.06 30.67
N ILE A 195 -29.09 -8.55 29.47
CA ILE A 195 -28.17 -8.49 28.35
C ILE A 195 -28.50 -7.26 27.52
N TYR A 196 -27.50 -6.42 27.28
CA TYR A 196 -27.55 -5.33 26.32
C TYR A 196 -27.03 -5.84 24.97
N TYR A 197 -27.58 -5.33 23.87
CA TYR A 197 -27.08 -5.66 22.53
C TYR A 197 -27.01 -4.44 21.62
N LYS A 198 -26.05 -4.44 20.71
CA LYS A 198 -25.85 -3.42 19.65
C LYS A 198 -25.67 -4.12 18.31
N LEU A 199 -26.51 -3.76 17.34
CA LEU A 199 -26.49 -4.36 16.01
C LEU A 199 -25.56 -3.57 15.09
N LEU A 200 -24.71 -4.26 14.35
CA LEU A 200 -23.70 -3.68 13.46
C LEU A 200 -23.88 -4.22 12.04
N ASN A 201 -23.62 -3.37 11.06
CA ASN A 201 -23.65 -3.70 9.62
C ASN A 201 -25.00 -4.29 9.17
N ASN A 202 -26.11 -3.70 9.61
CA ASN A 202 -27.48 -4.15 9.32
C ASN A 202 -27.77 -5.59 9.79
N ALA A 203 -27.17 -6.01 10.88
CA ALA A 203 -27.52 -7.27 11.54
C ALA A 203 -29.00 -7.28 11.97
N PRO A 204 -29.70 -8.39 11.86
CA PRO A 204 -31.09 -8.49 12.31
C PRO A 204 -31.19 -8.39 13.84
N ALA A 205 -32.32 -7.92 14.32
CA ALA A 205 -32.62 -7.92 15.75
C ALA A 205 -32.90 -9.33 16.26
N PRO A 206 -32.64 -9.64 17.55
CA PRO A 206 -32.95 -10.94 18.14
C PRO A 206 -34.47 -11.12 18.37
N THR A 207 -34.90 -12.36 18.34
CA THR A 207 -36.15 -12.75 18.99
C THR A 207 -35.90 -12.86 20.50
N ILE A 208 -36.71 -12.18 21.29
CA ILE A 208 -36.59 -12.18 22.74
C ILE A 208 -37.67 -13.07 23.35
N ASN A 209 -37.24 -14.13 24.03
CA ASN A 209 -38.12 -15.08 24.69
C ASN A 209 -37.99 -14.95 26.20
N GLU A 210 -39.07 -14.60 26.87
CA GLU A 210 -39.10 -14.45 28.33
C GLU A 210 -39.80 -15.63 29.01
N SER A 211 -39.16 -16.16 30.05
CA SER A 211 -39.72 -17.08 31.01
C SER A 211 -40.04 -16.38 32.35
N ALA A 212 -40.46 -17.11 33.36
CA ALA A 212 -40.69 -16.55 34.72
C ALA A 212 -39.37 -15.97 35.30
N THR A 213 -38.20 -16.58 35.04
CA THR A 213 -36.92 -16.27 35.67
C THR A 213 -35.85 -15.79 34.74
N HIS A 214 -35.94 -16.14 33.45
CA HIS A 214 -34.89 -15.88 32.47
C HIS A 214 -35.40 -15.14 31.24
N ILE A 215 -34.48 -14.51 30.52
CA ILE A 215 -34.67 -13.94 29.20
C ILE A 215 -33.64 -14.61 28.26
N ALA A 216 -34.13 -15.08 27.11
CA ALA A 216 -33.27 -15.58 26.03
C ALA A 216 -33.33 -14.65 24.83
N TYR A 217 -32.18 -14.28 24.31
CA TYR A 217 -31.98 -13.50 23.09
C TYR A 217 -31.51 -14.45 21.99
N VAL A 218 -32.24 -14.52 20.88
CA VAL A 218 -32.06 -15.52 19.83
C VAL A 218 -31.91 -14.84 18.49
N TRP A 219 -30.83 -15.11 17.81
CA TRP A 219 -30.61 -14.81 16.40
C TRP A 219 -30.58 -16.13 15.62
N ASP A 220 -31.60 -16.37 14.84
CA ASP A 220 -31.76 -17.53 13.97
C ASP A 220 -31.81 -17.02 12.54
N VAL A 221 -30.72 -17.22 11.80
CA VAL A 221 -30.49 -16.61 10.50
C VAL A 221 -30.26 -17.69 9.43
N ASP A 222 -31.07 -17.66 8.36
CA ASP A 222 -30.78 -18.42 7.15
C ASP A 222 -29.59 -17.75 6.46
N GLY A 223 -28.42 -18.36 6.59
CA GLY A 223 -27.15 -17.72 6.23
C GLY A 223 -26.73 -17.98 4.80
N THR A 224 -27.49 -17.52 3.81
CA THR A 224 -27.11 -17.69 2.40
C THR A 224 -26.16 -16.61 1.89
N ASP A 225 -26.07 -15.49 2.56
CA ASP A 225 -25.15 -14.38 2.24
C ASP A 225 -23.78 -14.61 2.89
N TYR A 226 -22.82 -15.15 2.16
CA TYR A 226 -21.44 -15.12 2.63
C TYR A 226 -20.75 -13.81 2.19
N PHE A 227 -19.79 -13.39 2.99
CA PHE A 227 -19.12 -12.10 2.83
C PHE A 227 -17.66 -12.32 2.45
N GLN A 228 -17.19 -11.60 1.46
CA GLN A 228 -15.76 -11.62 1.09
C GLN A 228 -15.14 -10.27 1.34
N TYR A 229 -14.03 -10.27 2.05
CA TYR A 229 -13.22 -9.08 2.19
C TYR A 229 -12.46 -8.80 0.89
N ASP A 230 -12.43 -7.54 0.51
CA ASP A 230 -11.48 -7.08 -0.49
C ASP A 230 -10.03 -7.26 0.04
N ILE A 231 -9.06 -7.30 -0.86
CA ILE A 231 -7.65 -7.35 -0.46
C ILE A 231 -7.23 -6.02 0.16
N ASN A 232 -6.37 -6.04 1.18
CA ASN A 232 -5.85 -4.84 1.85
C ASN A 232 -6.95 -3.91 2.40
N VAL A 233 -7.96 -4.48 3.05
CA VAL A 233 -8.91 -3.71 3.85
C VAL A 233 -8.22 -3.28 5.14
N PRO A 234 -8.47 -2.07 5.69
CA PRO A 234 -7.96 -1.70 7.00
C PRO A 234 -8.28 -2.75 8.06
N TYR A 235 -7.27 -3.22 8.80
CA TYR A 235 -7.38 -4.36 9.71
C TYR A 235 -8.36 -4.15 10.87
N TRP A 236 -8.63 -2.90 11.25
CA TRP A 236 -9.64 -2.56 12.27
C TRP A 236 -11.06 -2.56 11.74
N ALA A 237 -11.27 -2.59 10.42
CA ALA A 237 -12.59 -2.50 9.82
C ALA A 237 -13.26 -3.88 9.74
N ASN A 238 -14.44 -3.98 10.30
CA ASN A 238 -15.24 -5.20 10.23
C ASN A 238 -16.61 -4.89 9.62
N TYR A 239 -16.89 -5.45 8.46
CA TYR A 239 -18.09 -5.22 7.66
C TYR A 239 -19.13 -6.33 7.79
N GLN A 240 -18.82 -7.42 8.50
CA GLN A 240 -19.75 -8.53 8.71
C GLN A 240 -20.95 -8.11 9.56
N LYS A 241 -22.13 -8.63 9.25
CA LYS A 241 -23.33 -8.51 10.09
C LYS A 241 -23.07 -9.17 11.42
N ARG A 242 -23.20 -8.44 12.51
CA ARG A 242 -22.89 -8.93 13.86
C ARG A 242 -23.67 -8.20 14.94
N ALA A 243 -23.88 -8.87 16.05
CA ALA A 243 -24.43 -8.29 17.27
C ALA A 243 -23.37 -8.32 18.38
N SER A 244 -22.98 -7.16 18.88
CA SER A 244 -22.24 -7.07 20.14
C SER A 244 -23.21 -7.22 21.29
N ILE A 245 -22.94 -8.13 22.23
CA ILE A 245 -23.75 -8.36 23.43
C ILE A 245 -22.89 -8.23 24.68
N SER A 246 -23.48 -7.71 25.75
CA SER A 246 -22.79 -7.52 27.02
C SER A 246 -23.80 -7.50 28.19
N THR A 247 -23.36 -7.95 29.35
CA THR A 247 -24.06 -7.69 30.63
C THR A 247 -23.57 -6.42 31.31
N PHE A 248 -22.43 -5.84 30.84
CA PHE A 248 -22.03 -4.53 31.33
C PHE A 248 -22.95 -3.45 30.75
N LYS A 249 -23.47 -2.61 31.61
CA LYS A 249 -24.37 -1.53 31.20
C LYS A 249 -23.63 -0.46 30.36
N ASP A 250 -22.47 -0.08 30.83
CA ASP A 250 -21.66 1.00 30.29
C ASP A 250 -20.15 0.82 30.59
N TRP A 251 -19.31 1.69 30.06
CA TRP A 251 -17.87 1.65 30.30
C TRP A 251 -17.49 1.94 31.77
N GLU A 252 -18.31 2.72 32.50
CA GLU A 252 -18.12 2.99 33.93
C GLU A 252 -18.17 1.69 34.71
N THR A 253 -19.21 0.87 34.51
CA THR A 253 -19.37 -0.43 35.16
C THR A 253 -18.20 -1.37 34.91
N LEU A 254 -17.66 -1.36 33.67
CA LEU A 254 -16.47 -2.14 33.35
C LEU A 254 -15.23 -1.58 34.06
N THR A 255 -15.06 -0.26 34.09
CA THR A 255 -13.93 0.41 34.77
C THR A 255 -13.92 0.10 36.26
N GLU A 256 -15.07 0.16 36.93
CA GLU A 256 -15.23 -0.21 38.34
C GLU A 256 -14.80 -1.64 38.65
N LEU A 257 -15.00 -2.57 37.70
CA LEU A 257 -14.58 -3.97 37.86
C LEU A 257 -13.06 -4.11 37.62
N VAL A 258 -12.51 -3.41 36.64
CA VAL A 258 -11.12 -3.63 36.17
C VAL A 258 -10.11 -2.82 36.98
N GLN A 259 -10.42 -1.58 37.36
CA GLN A 259 -9.51 -0.68 38.06
C GLN A 259 -8.90 -1.29 39.35
N PRO A 260 -9.64 -2.00 40.19
CA PRO A 260 -9.10 -2.64 41.42
C PRO A 260 -8.01 -3.69 41.14
N LEU A 261 -7.97 -4.26 39.92
CA LEU A 261 -6.95 -5.24 39.53
C LEU A 261 -5.58 -4.59 39.35
N TYR A 262 -5.55 -3.29 39.00
CA TYR A 262 -4.36 -2.47 38.73
C TYR A 262 -3.96 -1.61 39.95
N THR A 263 -4.20 -2.12 41.15
CA THR A 263 -3.88 -1.39 42.38
C THR A 263 -2.36 -1.40 42.62
N ILE A 264 -1.81 -0.21 42.88
CA ILE A 264 -0.42 -0.01 43.20
C ILE A 264 -0.22 -0.06 44.72
N SER A 265 0.82 -0.73 45.19
CA SER A 265 1.21 -0.66 46.59
C SER A 265 1.85 0.71 46.91
N SER A 266 1.67 1.18 48.12
CA SER A 266 2.32 2.41 48.60
C SER A 266 3.83 2.26 48.85
N GLU A 267 4.38 1.11 48.51
CA GLU A 267 5.82 0.83 48.66
C GLU A 267 6.60 1.62 47.63
N LYS A 268 7.59 2.41 48.07
CA LYS A 268 8.49 3.13 47.23
C LYS A 268 9.53 2.22 46.60
N LEU A 269 9.41 1.97 45.30
CA LEU A 269 10.38 1.17 44.58
C LEU A 269 11.69 1.93 44.37
N THR A 270 12.80 1.20 44.53
CA THR A 270 14.15 1.70 44.27
C THR A 270 14.87 0.81 43.27
N GLY A 271 15.60 1.36 42.33
CA GLY A 271 16.24 0.62 41.26
C GLY A 271 17.40 1.34 40.60
N PRO A 272 17.94 0.77 39.54
CA PRO A 272 19.17 1.26 38.89
C PRO A 272 18.92 2.39 37.87
N TRP A 273 17.68 2.89 37.75
CA TRP A 273 17.44 4.04 36.88
C TRP A 273 18.15 5.28 37.41
N ASP A 274 18.69 6.05 36.50
CA ASP A 274 19.30 7.33 36.83
C ASP A 274 18.22 8.35 37.23
N LYS A 275 18.60 9.30 38.07
CA LYS A 275 17.79 10.49 38.30
C LYS A 275 18.23 11.51 37.27
N GLY A 276 17.40 11.77 36.27
CA GLY A 276 17.63 12.82 35.30
C GLY A 276 17.89 14.19 35.97
N SER A 277 18.54 15.07 35.28
CA SER A 277 18.84 16.41 35.73
C SER A 277 17.58 17.27 35.90
N ASN A 278 16.49 16.88 35.25
CA ASN A 278 15.18 17.51 35.30
C ASN A 278 14.06 16.44 35.28
N GLU A 279 12.79 16.87 35.36
CA GLU A 279 11.64 15.97 35.42
C GLU A 279 11.46 15.16 34.12
N GLU A 280 11.66 15.79 32.96
CA GLU A 280 11.53 15.14 31.64
C GLU A 280 12.55 14.02 31.46
N GLU A 281 13.83 14.27 31.75
CA GLU A 281 14.86 13.24 31.72
C GLU A 281 14.57 12.11 32.71
N THR A 282 14.05 12.41 33.90
CA THR A 282 13.63 11.40 34.87
C THR A 282 12.51 10.50 34.31
N ILE A 283 11.51 11.10 33.65
CA ILE A 283 10.43 10.35 33.00
C ILE A 283 10.98 9.44 31.89
N LEU A 284 11.84 9.96 31.03
CA LEU A 284 12.46 9.20 29.94
C LEU A 284 13.31 8.03 30.47
N ASP A 285 14.09 8.25 31.53
CA ASP A 285 14.91 7.19 32.15
C ASP A 285 14.04 6.07 32.74
N LEU A 286 12.90 6.41 33.35
CA LEU A 286 11.95 5.42 33.86
C LEU A 286 11.29 4.62 32.73
N ILE A 287 10.89 5.31 31.65
CA ILE A 287 10.33 4.66 30.46
C ILE A 287 11.32 3.68 29.86
N ARG A 288 12.54 4.16 29.56
CA ARG A 288 13.60 3.36 28.94
C ARG A 288 14.01 2.17 29.82
N PHE A 289 14.11 2.38 31.13
CA PHE A 289 14.34 1.31 32.07
C PHE A 289 13.30 0.19 31.96
N VAL A 290 12.01 0.53 31.94
CA VAL A 290 10.96 -0.49 31.82
C VAL A 290 10.93 -1.10 30.42
N GLN A 291 11.17 -0.31 29.39
CA GLN A 291 11.22 -0.82 28.01
C GLN A 291 12.34 -1.83 27.78
N ASP A 292 13.56 -1.53 28.22
CA ASP A 292 14.77 -2.26 27.84
C ASP A 292 15.27 -3.25 28.90
N ASP A 293 15.20 -2.90 30.21
CA ASP A 293 15.75 -3.71 31.29
C ASP A 293 14.74 -4.71 31.90
N VAL A 294 13.45 -4.57 31.54
CA VAL A 294 12.40 -5.52 31.91
C VAL A 294 11.99 -6.31 30.67
N ARG A 295 12.44 -7.56 30.58
CA ARG A 295 12.18 -8.43 29.43
C ARG A 295 10.69 -8.74 29.29
N TYR A 296 10.18 -8.76 28.06
CA TYR A 296 8.82 -9.18 27.78
C TYR A 296 8.68 -10.69 27.93
N LEU A 297 7.82 -11.14 28.85
CA LEU A 297 7.48 -12.52 29.08
C LEU A 297 6.18 -12.58 29.89
N GLY A 298 5.13 -13.21 29.35
CA GLY A 298 3.82 -13.32 29.98
C GLY A 298 3.43 -14.75 30.32
N PHE A 299 2.77 -14.89 31.49
CA PHE A 299 2.06 -16.09 31.90
C PHE A 299 0.59 -15.72 32.07
N GLU A 300 -0.23 -15.97 31.06
CA GLU A 300 -1.58 -15.43 30.89
C GLU A 300 -2.68 -16.44 31.23
N SER A 301 -2.38 -17.52 31.95
CA SER A 301 -3.41 -18.49 32.35
C SER A 301 -4.38 -17.91 33.40
N GLY A 302 -5.65 -18.21 33.25
CA GLY A 302 -6.72 -17.79 34.14
C GLY A 302 -6.86 -16.29 34.28
N ILE A 303 -6.90 -15.81 35.50
CA ILE A 303 -6.98 -14.37 35.80
C ILE A 303 -5.70 -13.62 35.41
N GLY A 304 -4.57 -14.34 35.21
CA GLY A 304 -3.31 -13.76 34.79
C GLY A 304 -3.38 -13.12 33.40
N ALA A 305 -4.33 -13.51 32.55
CA ALA A 305 -4.58 -12.84 31.27
C ALA A 305 -4.93 -11.34 31.41
N TYR A 306 -5.54 -10.95 32.53
CA TYR A 306 -6.03 -9.59 32.74
C TYR A 306 -5.47 -8.88 33.97
N LYS A 307 -5.02 -9.64 35.00
CA LYS A 307 -4.52 -9.10 36.25
C LYS A 307 -3.00 -9.05 36.25
N PRO A 308 -2.38 -7.86 36.38
CA PRO A 308 -0.94 -7.75 36.45
C PRO A 308 -0.37 -8.27 37.78
N HIS A 309 0.91 -8.63 37.75
CA HIS A 309 1.69 -8.90 38.96
C HIS A 309 1.99 -7.59 39.71
N ASN A 310 2.29 -7.76 41.02
CA ASN A 310 2.74 -6.60 41.80
C ASN A 310 4.03 -6.00 41.21
N PRO A 311 4.14 -4.66 41.07
CA PRO A 311 5.30 -3.98 40.54
C PRO A 311 6.65 -4.37 41.18
N SER A 312 6.68 -4.58 42.52
CA SER A 312 7.90 -5.00 43.18
C SER A 312 8.37 -6.39 42.75
N LYS A 313 7.44 -7.32 42.47
CA LYS A 313 7.75 -8.65 41.90
C LYS A 313 8.32 -8.52 40.48
N VAL A 314 7.67 -7.70 39.60
CA VAL A 314 8.13 -7.48 38.22
C VAL A 314 9.53 -6.88 38.22
N LEU A 315 9.77 -5.88 39.07
CA LEU A 315 11.09 -5.26 39.25
C LEU A 315 12.15 -6.27 39.72
N GLN A 316 11.82 -7.16 40.64
CA GLN A 316 12.74 -8.18 41.18
C GLN A 316 13.09 -9.24 40.14
N GLN A 317 12.10 -9.73 39.40
CA GLN A 317 12.27 -10.83 38.44
C GLN A 317 12.78 -10.35 37.05
N ARG A 318 12.69 -9.04 36.75
CA ARG A 318 13.15 -8.43 35.50
C ARG A 318 12.45 -8.98 34.24
N TYR A 319 11.22 -9.42 34.39
CA TYR A 319 10.35 -9.76 33.25
C TYR A 319 8.88 -9.56 33.64
N GLY A 320 8.06 -9.38 32.63
CA GLY A 320 6.61 -9.28 32.72
C GLY A 320 6.00 -9.03 31.35
N ASP A 321 4.69 -9.18 31.22
CA ASP A 321 3.95 -8.88 30.01
C ASP A 321 3.53 -7.40 29.94
N CYS A 322 2.67 -7.06 28.95
CA CYS A 322 2.24 -5.66 28.74
C CYS A 322 1.64 -5.01 29.99
N LYS A 323 0.75 -5.70 30.69
CA LYS A 323 0.11 -5.17 31.89
C LYS A 323 1.04 -5.09 33.10
N ASP A 324 1.98 -6.04 33.21
CA ASP A 324 3.01 -6.04 34.24
C ASP A 324 3.96 -4.87 34.09
N LYS A 325 4.47 -4.67 32.87
CA LYS A 325 5.38 -3.56 32.53
C LYS A 325 4.67 -2.23 32.67
N SER A 326 3.41 -2.13 32.23
CA SER A 326 2.61 -0.92 32.37
C SER A 326 2.37 -0.54 33.83
N LEU A 327 1.95 -1.49 34.66
CA LEU A 327 1.72 -1.21 36.08
C LEU A 327 3.02 -0.86 36.83
N LEU A 328 4.15 -1.48 36.46
CA LEU A 328 5.46 -1.13 36.97
C LEU A 328 5.81 0.33 36.60
N LEU A 329 5.67 0.71 35.34
CA LEU A 329 5.98 2.08 34.88
C LEU A 329 5.05 3.11 35.57
N VAL A 330 3.75 2.81 35.67
CA VAL A 330 2.81 3.69 36.41
C VAL A 330 3.27 3.88 37.85
N ASN A 331 3.67 2.81 38.55
CA ASN A 331 4.17 2.91 39.92
C ASN A 331 5.45 3.77 40.01
N LEU A 332 6.39 3.60 39.08
CA LEU A 332 7.64 4.38 39.05
C LEU A 332 7.37 5.86 38.79
N LEU A 333 6.50 6.19 37.84
CA LEU A 333 6.09 7.55 37.53
C LEU A 333 5.39 8.22 38.72
N GLN A 334 4.43 7.51 39.36
CA GLN A 334 3.77 8.03 40.55
C GLN A 334 4.71 8.24 41.74
N ASN A 335 5.72 7.36 41.90
CA ASN A 335 6.78 7.54 42.91
C ASN A 335 7.66 8.77 42.62
N ALA A 336 7.76 9.18 41.36
CA ALA A 336 8.43 10.42 40.95
C ALA A 336 7.52 11.66 41.03
N GLY A 337 6.23 11.47 41.42
CA GLY A 337 5.25 12.58 41.50
C GLY A 337 4.44 12.85 40.22
N ILE A 338 4.57 11.99 39.21
CA ILE A 338 3.90 12.16 37.92
C ILE A 338 2.55 11.45 37.95
N THR A 339 1.48 12.17 37.61
CA THR A 339 0.14 11.59 37.43
C THR A 339 0.16 10.59 36.28
N SER A 340 -0.16 9.33 36.55
CA SER A 340 -0.13 8.27 35.55
C SER A 340 -1.12 7.16 35.86
N TYR A 341 -1.61 6.50 34.80
CA TYR A 341 -2.59 5.42 34.87
C TYR A 341 -2.35 4.35 33.79
N PRO A 342 -2.72 3.08 34.04
CA PRO A 342 -2.78 2.08 32.98
C PRO A 342 -3.87 2.44 31.96
N PHE A 343 -3.63 2.08 30.71
CA PHE A 343 -4.53 2.35 29.61
C PHE A 343 -4.68 1.09 28.76
N LEU A 344 -5.89 0.50 28.75
CA LEU A 344 -6.17 -0.71 28.01
C LEU A 344 -6.51 -0.38 26.56
N VAL A 345 -5.89 -1.09 25.62
CA VAL A 345 -6.07 -0.90 24.18
C VAL A 345 -6.30 -2.22 23.46
N ASN A 346 -6.71 -2.13 22.20
CA ASN A 346 -6.69 -3.26 21.28
C ASN A 346 -5.77 -2.95 20.11
N THR A 347 -4.77 -3.80 19.89
CA THR A 347 -3.73 -3.60 18.87
C THR A 347 -4.24 -3.77 17.43
N GLU A 348 -5.42 -4.36 17.25
CA GLU A 348 -6.01 -4.65 15.94
C GLU A 348 -7.27 -3.83 15.66
N SER A 349 -8.19 -3.76 16.62
CA SER A 349 -9.51 -3.16 16.42
C SER A 349 -9.71 -1.82 17.12
N GLY A 350 -8.65 -1.19 17.64
CA GLY A 350 -8.76 0.02 18.46
C GLY A 350 -9.48 1.20 17.79
N GLU A 351 -9.36 1.36 16.48
CA GLU A 351 -10.08 2.41 15.72
C GLU A 351 -11.62 2.18 15.66
N SER A 352 -12.09 0.95 15.85
CA SER A 352 -13.51 0.57 15.85
C SER A 352 -14.02 0.05 17.19
N LEU A 353 -13.24 0.19 18.26
CA LEU A 353 -13.57 -0.34 19.58
C LEU A 353 -14.86 0.26 20.14
N GLY A 354 -15.11 1.55 19.93
CA GLY A 354 -16.32 2.26 20.32
C GLY A 354 -17.61 1.80 19.59
N ASP A 355 -17.46 0.99 18.55
CA ASP A 355 -18.62 0.35 17.90
C ASP A 355 -19.19 -0.79 18.74
N LEU A 356 -18.43 -1.35 19.67
CA LEU A 356 -18.83 -2.50 20.50
C LEU A 356 -19.37 -2.07 21.85
N LEU A 357 -20.10 -2.96 22.50
CA LEU A 357 -20.51 -2.81 23.91
C LEU A 357 -19.36 -3.15 24.85
N PRO A 358 -19.34 -2.60 26.07
CA PRO A 358 -18.27 -2.83 27.01
C PRO A 358 -18.01 -4.31 27.30
N GLY A 359 -16.74 -4.69 27.34
CA GLY A 359 -16.28 -6.03 27.66
C GLY A 359 -14.78 -6.05 27.87
N LEU A 360 -14.31 -6.79 28.89
CA LEU A 360 -12.87 -6.89 29.17
C LEU A 360 -12.10 -7.62 28.07
N ASN A 361 -12.75 -8.59 27.42
CA ASN A 361 -12.20 -9.36 26.29
C ASN A 361 -11.99 -8.55 25.00
N LEU A 362 -12.40 -7.28 24.98
CA LEU A 362 -12.15 -6.38 23.86
C LEU A 362 -10.72 -5.81 23.87
N PHE A 363 -10.00 -5.95 24.97
CA PHE A 363 -8.64 -5.43 25.13
C PHE A 363 -7.65 -6.59 25.11
N ASN A 364 -6.58 -6.42 24.31
CA ASN A 364 -5.50 -7.40 24.19
C ASN A 364 -4.14 -6.82 24.57
N HIS A 365 -4.08 -5.53 24.97
CA HIS A 365 -2.85 -4.86 25.31
C HIS A 365 -3.05 -3.78 26.38
N CYS A 366 -1.97 -3.43 27.08
CA CYS A 366 -1.95 -2.40 28.10
C CYS A 366 -0.75 -1.48 27.91
N ILE A 367 -0.99 -0.19 27.87
CA ILE A 367 0.00 0.88 27.78
C ILE A 367 -0.13 1.83 28.97
N VAL A 368 0.65 2.91 29.00
CA VAL A 368 0.65 3.89 30.07
C VAL A 368 0.24 5.26 29.57
N TYR A 369 -0.72 5.87 30.27
CA TYR A 369 -1.05 7.29 30.18
C TYR A 369 -0.35 8.03 31.31
N PHE A 370 0.21 9.20 31.04
CA PHE A 370 0.73 10.11 32.08
C PHE A 370 0.60 11.59 31.67
N GLU A 371 0.71 12.48 32.68
CA GLU A 371 0.60 13.92 32.49
C GLU A 371 1.93 14.60 32.83
N HIS A 372 2.41 15.48 31.95
CA HIS A 372 3.59 16.30 32.19
C HIS A 372 3.45 17.64 31.47
N GLY A 373 3.77 18.76 32.15
CA GLY A 373 3.76 20.10 31.55
C GLY A 373 2.42 20.52 30.93
N ASN A 374 1.28 20.15 31.49
CA ASN A 374 -0.07 20.36 30.96
C ASN A 374 -0.38 19.60 29.63
N LYS A 375 0.42 18.60 29.28
CA LYS A 375 0.17 17.69 28.16
C LYS A 375 -0.11 16.30 28.69
N SER A 376 -0.88 15.54 27.91
CA SER A 376 -1.11 14.12 28.11
C SER A 376 -0.22 13.31 27.16
N TYR A 377 0.45 12.31 27.69
CA TYR A 377 1.34 11.42 26.97
C TYR A 377 0.84 9.99 27.05
N TYR A 378 1.15 9.22 26.02
CA TYR A 378 0.88 7.78 25.94
C TYR A 378 2.18 7.08 25.55
N VAL A 379 2.53 6.03 26.27
CA VAL A 379 3.74 5.28 26.01
C VAL A 379 3.50 3.77 26.16
N ASP A 380 4.06 3.02 25.26
CA ASP A 380 4.04 1.56 25.33
C ASP A 380 5.35 1.05 25.97
N PRO A 381 5.29 0.54 27.20
CA PRO A 381 6.47 0.02 27.88
C PRO A 381 6.98 -1.29 27.28
N THR A 382 6.30 -1.89 26.30
CA THR A 382 6.75 -3.11 25.61
C THR A 382 7.64 -2.82 24.41
N MET A 383 7.64 -1.57 23.91
CA MET A 383 8.50 -1.15 22.80
C MET A 383 9.95 -1.02 23.28
N THR A 384 10.82 -1.92 22.84
CA THR A 384 12.25 -1.87 23.16
C THR A 384 12.99 -0.89 22.27
N ASN A 385 14.12 -0.35 22.75
CA ASN A 385 15.04 0.47 21.97
C ASN A 385 14.45 1.78 21.39
N GLN A 386 13.32 2.25 21.92
CA GLN A 386 12.65 3.46 21.45
C GLN A 386 13.50 4.72 21.72
N GLY A 387 13.70 5.55 20.72
CA GLY A 387 14.46 6.80 20.81
C GLY A 387 13.56 8.04 20.92
N GLY A 388 14.19 9.22 20.94
CA GLY A 388 13.54 10.52 21.02
C GLY A 388 13.33 11.05 22.44
N ASP A 389 12.92 12.32 22.55
CA ASP A 389 12.41 12.92 23.76
C ASP A 389 10.90 12.64 23.92
N LEU A 390 10.27 13.19 24.97
CA LEU A 390 8.84 12.92 25.22
C LEU A 390 7.92 13.34 24.07
N ASP A 391 8.26 14.41 23.37
CA ASP A 391 7.46 14.91 22.24
C ASP A 391 7.73 14.10 20.95
N ASN A 392 8.80 13.29 20.90
CA ASN A 392 9.22 12.48 19.77
C ASN A 392 9.02 10.97 19.97
N LEU A 393 8.48 10.54 21.11
CA LEU A 393 8.07 9.15 21.28
C LEU A 393 6.92 8.82 20.32
N THR A 394 7.08 7.76 19.58
CA THR A 394 6.06 7.28 18.64
C THR A 394 5.27 6.14 19.25
N LEU A 395 3.99 6.03 18.89
CA LEU A 395 3.10 4.97 19.33
C LEU A 395 2.37 4.37 18.12
N PRO A 396 2.16 3.06 18.03
CA PRO A 396 1.24 2.49 17.06
C PRO A 396 -0.15 3.11 17.16
N GLN A 397 -0.91 3.11 16.06
CA GLN A 397 -2.27 3.68 16.05
C GLN A 397 -3.24 2.75 16.79
N TYR A 398 -3.24 2.79 18.11
CA TYR A 398 -4.15 2.00 18.95
C TYR A 398 -5.59 2.54 18.98
N GLY A 399 -5.85 3.70 18.39
CA GLY A 399 -7.20 4.27 18.26
C GLY A 399 -7.81 4.69 19.61
N GLU A 400 -8.81 3.95 20.07
CA GLU A 400 -9.49 4.18 21.33
C GLU A 400 -9.10 3.12 22.37
N GLY A 401 -9.16 3.49 23.64
CA GLY A 401 -8.88 2.59 24.75
C GLY A 401 -9.58 3.01 26.04
N LEU A 402 -9.47 2.19 27.07
CA LEU A 402 -10.04 2.42 28.37
C LEU A 402 -8.97 2.93 29.35
N LEU A 403 -9.08 4.19 29.75
CA LEU A 403 -8.21 4.79 30.75
C LEU A 403 -8.64 4.38 32.15
N LEU A 404 -7.79 3.63 32.87
CA LEU A 404 -8.09 3.12 34.23
C LEU A 404 -7.82 4.18 35.31
N LYS A 405 -8.48 5.32 35.21
CA LYS A 405 -8.48 6.34 36.27
C LYS A 405 -9.82 6.35 37.01
N PRO A 406 -9.89 6.90 38.23
CA PRO A 406 -11.17 7.10 38.91
C PRO A 406 -12.16 7.88 38.02
N ASP A 407 -13.42 7.46 38.03
CA ASP A 407 -14.53 8.10 37.30
C ASP A 407 -14.40 8.06 35.77
N SER A 408 -13.65 7.09 35.19
CA SER A 408 -13.66 6.86 33.75
C SER A 408 -14.96 6.17 33.34
N ASP A 409 -15.76 6.83 32.52
CA ASP A 409 -17.09 6.43 32.08
C ASP A 409 -17.20 6.16 30.56
N ALA A 410 -16.10 6.39 29.82
CA ALA A 410 -16.03 6.27 28.37
C ALA A 410 -14.65 5.85 27.88
N LEU A 411 -14.60 5.39 26.64
CA LEU A 411 -13.34 5.21 25.92
C LEU A 411 -12.68 6.57 25.66
N THR A 412 -11.37 6.58 25.71
CA THR A 412 -10.54 7.75 25.39
C THR A 412 -9.81 7.51 24.10
N ARG A 413 -9.87 8.48 23.17
CA ARG A 413 -9.12 8.40 21.92
C ARG A 413 -7.69 8.87 22.13
N ILE A 414 -6.74 8.05 21.68
CA ILE A 414 -5.32 8.40 21.64
C ILE A 414 -5.11 9.37 20.47
N PRO A 415 -4.49 10.54 20.69
CA PRO A 415 -4.14 11.46 19.61
C PRO A 415 -3.21 10.77 18.59
N LYS A 416 -3.42 11.05 17.30
CA LYS A 416 -2.50 10.58 16.27
C LYS A 416 -1.11 11.17 16.47
N ASN A 417 -0.08 10.39 16.19
CA ASN A 417 1.30 10.88 16.21
C ASN A 417 1.42 12.15 15.35
N GLN A 418 2.02 13.18 15.89
CA GLN A 418 2.30 14.43 15.16
C GLN A 418 3.54 14.26 14.25
N ILE A 419 4.41 13.29 14.56
CA ILE A 419 5.66 13.05 13.85
C ILE A 419 5.40 12.04 12.76
N VAL A 420 5.63 12.45 11.52
CA VAL A 420 5.64 11.59 10.37
C VAL A 420 7.05 11.00 10.24
N PRO A 421 7.23 9.68 10.32
CA PRO A 421 8.54 9.05 10.18
C PRO A 421 9.10 9.29 8.78
N LYS A 422 10.42 9.53 8.69
CA LYS A 422 11.09 9.81 7.44
C LYS A 422 12.19 8.78 7.18
N VAL A 423 12.32 8.41 5.90
CA VAL A 423 13.45 7.65 5.35
C VAL A 423 14.11 8.51 4.28
N LYS A 424 15.40 8.83 4.48
CA LYS A 424 16.22 9.55 3.50
C LYS A 424 17.35 8.66 3.03
N VAL A 425 17.42 8.41 1.72
CA VAL A 425 18.45 7.59 1.06
C VAL A 425 19.33 8.50 0.21
N GLU A 426 20.63 8.45 0.40
CA GLU A 426 21.65 9.15 -0.37
C GLU A 426 22.57 8.10 -1.01
N GLU A 427 22.46 7.95 -2.32
CA GLU A 427 23.24 7.00 -3.09
C GLU A 427 24.31 7.74 -3.92
N THR A 428 25.50 7.20 -3.92
CA THR A 428 26.59 7.70 -4.78
C THR A 428 27.18 6.54 -5.55
N ILE A 429 27.06 6.59 -6.87
CA ILE A 429 27.65 5.63 -7.80
C ILE A 429 28.78 6.33 -8.52
N THR A 430 29.99 5.77 -8.43
CA THR A 430 31.19 6.32 -9.10
C THR A 430 31.75 5.28 -10.04
N THR A 431 31.90 5.64 -11.30
CA THR A 431 32.53 4.79 -12.33
C THR A 431 33.66 5.54 -13.02
N ASP A 432 34.81 4.88 -13.14
CA ASP A 432 36.02 5.47 -13.74
C ASP A 432 36.04 5.39 -15.26
N SER A 433 35.28 4.44 -15.84
CA SER A 433 35.20 4.23 -17.29
C SER A 433 33.85 3.64 -17.68
N ILE A 434 33.41 3.91 -18.92
CA ILE A 434 32.26 3.22 -19.49
C ILE A 434 32.64 1.75 -19.71
N GLY A 435 31.75 0.83 -19.23
CA GLY A 435 32.03 -0.61 -19.24
C GLY A 435 32.91 -1.07 -18.06
N GLY A 436 33.31 -0.16 -17.16
CA GLY A 436 34.06 -0.48 -15.95
C GLY A 436 33.20 -0.82 -14.75
N ASN A 437 33.88 -1.14 -13.66
CA ASN A 437 33.26 -1.36 -12.36
C ASN A 437 32.69 -0.05 -11.79
N ALA A 438 31.72 -0.16 -10.88
CA ALA A 438 31.24 0.98 -10.10
C ALA A 438 31.46 0.75 -8.60
N LEU A 439 31.82 1.82 -7.91
CA LEU A 439 31.71 1.94 -6.46
C LEU A 439 30.34 2.49 -6.14
N PHE A 440 29.63 1.82 -5.23
CA PHE A 440 28.29 2.21 -4.81
C PHE A 440 28.25 2.40 -3.29
N LEU A 441 28.02 3.62 -2.87
CA LEU A 441 27.85 4.02 -1.48
C LEU A 441 26.38 4.36 -1.25
N VAL A 442 25.80 3.79 -0.22
CA VAL A 442 24.43 4.11 0.22
C VAL A 442 24.49 4.61 1.65
N LYS A 443 23.87 5.74 1.90
CA LYS A 443 23.66 6.30 3.23
C LYS A 443 22.17 6.49 3.46
N THR A 444 21.62 5.74 4.39
CA THR A 444 20.20 5.82 4.73
C THR A 444 20.02 6.40 6.14
N THR A 445 19.24 7.47 6.23
CA THR A 445 18.85 8.10 7.48
C THR A 445 17.39 7.78 7.78
N TYR A 446 17.14 7.17 8.92
CA TYR A 446 15.81 6.85 9.43
C TYR A 446 15.49 7.75 10.61
N THR A 447 14.22 8.22 10.71
CA THR A 447 13.75 9.00 11.86
C THR A 447 12.43 8.43 12.41
N GLY A 448 12.12 8.74 13.69
CA GLY A 448 10.90 8.32 14.36
C GLY A 448 10.76 6.80 14.46
N SER A 449 9.58 6.26 14.22
CA SER A 449 9.31 4.82 14.32
C SER A 449 10.18 3.96 13.37
N LYS A 450 10.66 4.53 12.26
CA LYS A 450 11.59 3.84 11.36
C LYS A 450 12.99 3.71 11.97
N ALA A 451 13.44 4.72 12.72
CA ALA A 451 14.68 4.64 13.48
C ALA A 451 14.58 3.61 14.62
N ASP A 452 13.44 3.59 15.33
CA ASP A 452 13.18 2.61 16.40
C ASP A 452 13.26 1.16 15.85
N TYR A 453 12.62 0.92 14.70
CA TYR A 453 12.65 -0.37 14.02
C TYR A 453 14.08 -0.78 13.63
N MET A 454 14.84 0.11 13.00
CA MET A 454 16.21 -0.21 12.57
C MET A 454 17.15 -0.42 13.76
N ARG A 455 16.96 0.32 14.84
CA ARG A 455 17.74 0.15 16.08
C ARG A 455 17.52 -1.23 16.70
N ASP A 456 16.26 -1.66 16.75
CA ASP A 456 15.90 -2.99 17.24
C ASP A 456 16.42 -4.10 16.30
N TYR A 457 16.28 -3.92 14.98
CA TYR A 457 16.78 -4.84 13.97
C TYR A 457 18.30 -5.07 14.10
N PHE A 458 19.11 -4.01 14.23
CA PHE A 458 20.56 -4.12 14.37
C PHE A 458 20.99 -4.72 15.71
N LYS A 459 20.21 -4.55 16.77
CA LYS A 459 20.49 -5.19 18.08
C LYS A 459 20.09 -6.65 18.11
N SER A 460 19.10 -7.05 17.35
CA SER A 460 18.54 -8.41 17.36
C SER A 460 19.23 -9.36 16.38
N ASN A 461 20.01 -8.83 15.41
CA ASN A 461 20.66 -9.61 14.36
C ASN A 461 22.18 -9.52 14.42
N THR A 462 22.86 -10.56 13.90
CA THR A 462 24.33 -10.55 13.80
C THR A 462 24.78 -9.69 12.62
N GLN A 463 25.96 -9.06 12.74
CA GLN A 463 26.56 -8.27 11.66
C GLN A 463 26.68 -9.04 10.33
N GLU A 464 27.00 -10.33 10.40
CA GLU A 464 27.12 -11.18 9.20
C GLU A 464 25.76 -11.39 8.53
N SER A 465 24.70 -11.66 9.30
CA SER A 465 23.33 -11.80 8.77
C SER A 465 22.88 -10.51 8.08
N ILE A 466 23.11 -9.37 8.74
CA ILE A 466 22.76 -8.05 8.22
C ILE A 466 23.49 -7.78 6.90
N ASN A 467 24.80 -7.98 6.85
CA ASN A 467 25.59 -7.76 5.63
C ASN A 467 25.09 -8.63 4.48
N ASN A 468 24.80 -9.90 4.72
CA ASN A 468 24.29 -10.81 3.70
C ASN A 468 22.90 -10.39 3.18
N GLU A 469 22.02 -9.97 4.08
CA GLU A 469 20.67 -9.53 3.73
C GLU A 469 20.71 -8.27 2.86
N PHE A 470 21.54 -7.30 3.19
CA PHE A 470 21.67 -6.05 2.44
C PHE A 470 22.33 -6.26 1.07
N VAL A 471 23.33 -7.14 0.94
CA VAL A 471 23.87 -7.54 -0.35
C VAL A 471 22.82 -8.22 -1.20
N ASN A 472 22.08 -9.16 -0.63
CA ASN A 472 20.99 -9.87 -1.33
C ASN A 472 19.88 -8.91 -1.80
N TYR A 473 19.62 -7.87 -1.03
CA TYR A 473 18.63 -6.85 -1.39
C TYR A 473 18.97 -6.16 -2.72
N TYR A 474 20.22 -5.70 -2.87
CA TYR A 474 20.66 -5.06 -4.11
C TYR A 474 20.98 -6.04 -5.24
N SER A 475 21.19 -7.33 -4.95
CA SER A 475 21.49 -8.34 -5.97
C SER A 475 20.35 -8.54 -6.99
N SER A 476 19.14 -8.12 -6.65
CA SER A 476 17.98 -8.11 -7.57
C SER A 476 18.17 -7.19 -8.79
N ILE A 477 18.94 -6.10 -8.64
CA ILE A 477 19.29 -5.18 -9.73
C ILE A 477 20.73 -5.40 -10.21
N TYR A 478 21.64 -5.63 -9.27
CA TYR A 478 23.07 -5.81 -9.53
C TYR A 478 23.52 -7.22 -9.13
N PRO A 479 23.30 -8.25 -9.99
CA PRO A 479 23.55 -9.65 -9.62
C PRO A 479 25.00 -9.95 -9.18
N SER A 480 25.97 -9.15 -9.62
CA SER A 480 27.40 -9.30 -9.30
C SER A 480 27.86 -8.45 -8.11
N ILE A 481 26.93 -7.74 -7.43
CA ILE A 481 27.27 -6.84 -6.31
C ILE A 481 27.99 -7.56 -5.18
N GLN A 482 28.98 -6.91 -4.61
CA GLN A 482 29.80 -7.42 -3.52
C GLN A 482 29.97 -6.35 -2.45
N SER A 483 29.87 -6.74 -1.19
CA SER A 483 30.21 -5.85 -0.07
C SER A 483 31.69 -5.49 -0.12
N ALA A 484 31.99 -4.19 -0.10
CA ALA A 484 33.35 -3.68 -0.07
C ALA A 484 33.89 -3.56 1.36
N GLN A 485 33.00 -3.32 2.32
CA GLN A 485 33.28 -3.32 3.77
C GLN A 485 32.01 -3.55 4.56
N PRO A 486 32.12 -3.93 5.84
CA PRO A 486 30.96 -4.12 6.71
C PRO A 486 30.11 -2.87 6.82
N ILE A 487 28.80 -3.04 6.93
CA ILE A 487 27.82 -1.97 7.14
C ILE A 487 28.15 -1.20 8.42
N VAL A 488 28.11 0.11 8.36
CA VAL A 488 28.28 1.00 9.51
C VAL A 488 26.93 1.45 10.01
N PHE A 489 26.66 1.18 11.28
CA PHE A 489 25.46 1.62 11.97
C PHE A 489 25.83 2.75 12.94
N SER A 490 25.13 3.88 12.82
CA SER A 490 25.30 5.04 13.71
C SER A 490 23.95 5.42 14.30
N ASP A 491 23.89 5.52 15.60
CA ASP A 491 22.71 5.91 16.37
C ASP A 491 22.99 7.27 17.05
N ASP A 492 21.99 8.10 17.19
CA ASP A 492 22.08 9.32 17.99
C ASP A 492 22.02 9.06 19.51
N ASP A 493 22.33 7.82 19.92
CA ASP A 493 22.22 7.32 21.29
C ASP A 493 20.83 7.54 21.91
N ARG A 494 19.81 7.40 21.08
CA ARG A 494 18.41 7.66 21.45
C ARG A 494 18.16 9.12 21.84
N GLY A 495 18.93 10.03 21.24
CA GLY A 495 18.81 11.46 21.46
C GLY A 495 17.51 12.05 20.95
N ASN A 496 17.37 13.35 21.08
CA ASN A 496 16.12 14.08 20.84
C ASN A 496 15.57 13.96 19.40
N ARG A 497 16.45 13.70 18.42
CA ARG A 497 16.02 13.57 17.01
C ARG A 497 15.45 12.22 16.65
N ASN A 498 15.68 11.20 17.49
CA ASN A 498 15.37 9.81 17.18
C ASN A 498 15.82 9.41 15.76
N GLU A 499 17.12 9.47 15.52
CA GLU A 499 17.74 9.30 14.22
C GLU A 499 18.72 8.14 14.21
N VAL A 500 18.65 7.30 13.20
CA VAL A 500 19.59 6.22 12.91
C VAL A 500 20.13 6.39 11.51
N VAL A 501 21.45 6.26 11.33
CA VAL A 501 22.13 6.32 10.04
C VAL A 501 22.81 4.99 9.75
N ILE A 502 22.57 4.47 8.54
CA ILE A 502 23.19 3.26 8.02
C ILE A 502 24.03 3.63 6.80
N GLU A 503 25.30 3.23 6.78
CA GLU A 503 26.18 3.43 5.64
C GLU A 503 26.65 2.07 5.10
N GLU A 504 26.49 1.91 3.77
CA GLU A 504 26.73 0.67 3.06
C GLU A 504 27.71 0.94 1.92
N TYR A 505 28.63 0.01 1.66
CA TYR A 505 29.71 0.17 0.69
C TYR A 505 29.81 -1.07 -0.18
N TYR A 506 29.65 -0.88 -1.51
CA TYR A 506 29.63 -1.97 -2.47
C TYR A 506 30.54 -1.74 -3.67
N ASN A 507 30.97 -2.86 -4.28
CA ASN A 507 31.50 -2.91 -5.63
C ASN A 507 30.48 -3.58 -6.54
N ILE A 508 30.26 -2.99 -7.72
CA ILE A 508 29.40 -3.56 -8.76
C ILE A 508 30.30 -3.81 -9.99
N PRO A 509 30.84 -5.02 -10.18
CA PRO A 509 31.74 -5.31 -11.30
C PRO A 509 31.09 -5.11 -12.66
N ASP A 510 29.82 -5.50 -12.79
CA ASP A 510 29.06 -5.41 -14.05
C ASP A 510 28.00 -4.30 -13.99
N PHE A 511 28.41 -3.09 -13.58
CA PHE A 511 27.50 -1.95 -13.53
C PHE A 511 27.04 -1.53 -14.92
N TRP A 512 27.95 -1.59 -15.92
CA TRP A 512 27.64 -1.34 -17.32
C TRP A 512 27.40 -2.67 -18.02
N ILE A 513 26.21 -2.85 -18.56
CA ILE A 513 25.87 -4.02 -19.39
C ILE A 513 26.10 -3.65 -20.85
N LYS A 514 26.96 -4.39 -21.53
CA LYS A 514 27.21 -4.22 -22.95
C LYS A 514 26.27 -5.12 -23.74
N ASP A 515 25.54 -4.52 -24.66
CA ASP A 515 24.82 -5.24 -25.70
C ASP A 515 25.82 -5.66 -26.77
N GLU A 516 26.05 -6.94 -26.96
CA GLU A 516 27.04 -7.50 -27.88
C GLU A 516 26.70 -7.25 -29.39
N ASP A 517 25.39 -7.11 -29.69
CA ASP A 517 24.92 -6.91 -31.05
C ASP A 517 25.07 -5.44 -31.50
N THR A 518 24.76 -4.51 -30.61
CA THR A 518 24.77 -3.07 -30.89
C THR A 518 26.05 -2.38 -30.41
N GLY A 519 26.78 -3.00 -29.48
CA GLY A 519 27.95 -2.40 -28.83
C GLY A 519 27.61 -1.29 -27.85
N ILE A 520 26.32 -1.10 -27.53
CA ILE A 520 25.83 -0.07 -26.61
C ILE A 520 26.04 -0.54 -25.17
N PHE A 521 26.58 0.32 -24.33
CA PHE A 521 26.65 0.13 -22.89
C PHE A 521 25.45 0.78 -22.24
N THR A 522 24.76 0.03 -21.38
CA THR A 522 23.64 0.52 -20.58
C THR A 522 23.92 0.33 -19.10
N CYS A 523 23.46 1.25 -18.29
CA CYS A 523 23.35 1.05 -16.83
C CYS A 523 22.03 1.61 -16.33
N GLU A 524 21.53 1.01 -15.27
CA GLU A 524 20.24 1.38 -14.69
C GLU A 524 20.37 1.59 -13.19
N THR A 525 19.65 2.57 -12.68
CA THR A 525 19.47 2.77 -11.25
C THR A 525 17.99 2.74 -10.91
N GLN A 526 17.63 2.07 -9.80
CA GLN A 526 16.27 1.98 -9.31
C GLN A 526 16.24 2.32 -7.83
N PRO A 527 15.32 3.17 -7.38
CA PRO A 527 15.11 3.44 -5.95
C PRO A 527 14.35 2.27 -5.30
N LEU A 528 15.03 1.15 -5.04
CA LEU A 528 14.43 -0.09 -4.53
C LEU A 528 13.61 0.10 -3.26
N VAL A 529 14.08 0.95 -2.35
CA VAL A 529 13.36 1.23 -1.10
C VAL A 529 12.00 1.84 -1.42
N LEU A 530 11.97 2.83 -2.31
CA LEU A 530 10.71 3.46 -2.75
C LEU A 530 9.82 2.46 -3.49
N GLN A 531 10.39 1.68 -4.41
CA GLN A 531 9.65 0.69 -5.19
C GLN A 531 8.91 -0.31 -4.28
N ASN A 532 9.58 -0.80 -3.24
CA ASN A 532 8.96 -1.69 -2.27
C ASN A 532 7.85 -1.00 -1.44
N LEU A 533 8.04 0.28 -1.10
CA LEU A 533 7.07 1.05 -0.33
C LEU A 533 5.78 1.36 -1.12
N ILE A 534 5.87 1.51 -2.45
CA ILE A 534 4.73 1.87 -3.32
C ILE A 534 4.21 0.71 -4.17
N ASN A 535 4.65 -0.52 -3.90
CA ASN A 535 4.17 -1.72 -4.58
C ASN A 535 2.81 -2.14 -4.02
N TYR A 536 1.75 -1.52 -4.51
CA TYR A 536 0.38 -1.78 -4.08
C TYR A 536 -0.25 -2.92 -4.89
N THR A 537 -0.93 -3.83 -4.18
CA THR A 537 -1.64 -4.95 -4.83
C THR A 537 -2.78 -4.43 -5.70
N ASN A 538 -2.82 -4.84 -6.96
CA ASN A 538 -3.87 -4.43 -7.89
C ASN A 538 -5.23 -5.02 -7.49
N SER A 539 -6.17 -4.17 -7.09
CA SER A 539 -7.55 -4.54 -6.74
C SER A 539 -8.50 -3.36 -7.07
N PRO A 540 -8.72 -3.07 -8.36
CA PRO A 540 -9.45 -1.86 -8.78
C PRO A 540 -10.95 -1.92 -8.52
N GLN A 541 -11.55 -3.12 -8.54
CA GLN A 541 -12.99 -3.31 -8.30
C GLN A 541 -13.21 -3.76 -6.85
N ARG A 542 -13.65 -2.83 -6.02
CA ARG A 542 -13.83 -3.09 -4.60
C ARG A 542 -14.98 -2.28 -4.00
N THR A 543 -15.45 -2.76 -2.87
CA THR A 543 -16.53 -2.13 -2.09
C THR A 543 -16.05 -1.58 -0.75
N MET A 544 -14.83 -1.94 -0.35
CA MET A 544 -14.23 -1.58 0.94
C MET A 544 -13.02 -0.67 0.75
N PRO A 545 -12.70 0.18 1.75
CA PRO A 545 -11.50 1.00 1.73
C PRO A 545 -10.22 0.18 1.51
N TYR A 546 -9.23 0.81 0.90
CA TYR A 546 -7.92 0.22 0.65
C TYR A 546 -6.90 0.78 1.65
N TYR A 547 -6.28 -0.10 2.43
CA TYR A 547 -5.24 0.27 3.39
C TYR A 547 -3.90 0.50 2.69
N LEU A 548 -3.29 1.64 2.94
CA LEU A 548 -2.05 2.08 2.32
C LEU A 548 -0.81 1.89 3.22
N GLY A 549 -1.03 1.59 4.49
CA GLY A 549 0.00 1.64 5.53
C GLY A 549 -0.02 2.96 6.31
N GLU A 550 0.90 3.08 7.27
CA GLU A 550 1.02 4.31 8.06
C GLU A 550 1.66 5.43 7.23
N PRO A 551 1.24 6.70 7.42
CA PRO A 551 1.85 7.85 6.76
C PRO A 551 3.35 7.93 7.00
N TYR A 552 4.11 8.28 5.96
CA TYR A 552 5.57 8.44 6.01
C TYR A 552 6.07 9.40 4.94
N GLU A 553 7.27 9.94 5.14
CA GLU A 553 8.03 10.67 4.14
C GLU A 553 9.22 9.85 3.66
N PHE A 554 9.44 9.86 2.36
CA PHE A 554 10.58 9.23 1.72
C PHE A 554 11.29 10.23 0.78
N GLU A 555 12.61 10.30 0.88
CA GLU A 555 13.47 11.08 0.00
C GLU A 555 14.63 10.21 -0.44
N GLN A 556 14.90 10.14 -1.73
CA GLN A 556 16.09 9.48 -2.27
C GLN A 556 16.77 10.38 -3.27
N GLU A 557 18.09 10.52 -3.13
CA GLU A 557 18.95 11.20 -4.07
C GLU A 557 20.04 10.24 -4.54
N THR A 558 20.03 9.89 -5.82
CA THR A 558 21.03 9.03 -6.45
C THR A 558 21.94 9.88 -7.32
N SER A 559 23.22 9.99 -6.96
CA SER A 559 24.27 10.73 -7.66
C SER A 559 25.15 9.76 -8.44
N ILE A 560 25.16 9.87 -9.78
CA ILE A 560 25.94 9.02 -10.68
C ILE A 560 27.11 9.86 -11.24
N ALA A 561 28.32 9.62 -10.73
CA ALA A 561 29.54 10.30 -11.22
C ALA A 561 30.10 9.54 -12.43
N LEU A 562 30.05 10.15 -13.60
CA LEU A 562 30.49 9.59 -14.88
C LEU A 562 31.94 10.00 -15.21
N PRO A 563 32.66 9.20 -16.01
CA PRO A 563 34.03 9.53 -16.43
C PRO A 563 34.10 10.78 -17.31
N ASP A 564 33.04 11.02 -18.11
CA ASP A 564 32.97 12.12 -19.07
C ASP A 564 31.71 12.96 -18.91
N TYR A 565 31.66 14.08 -19.60
CA TYR A 565 30.55 15.00 -19.69
C TYR A 565 29.46 14.45 -20.59
N TRP A 566 28.23 14.33 -20.03
CA TRP A 566 27.04 13.92 -20.78
C TRP A 566 26.07 15.08 -20.89
N ASN A 567 25.56 15.33 -22.08
CA ASN A 567 24.51 16.33 -22.29
C ASN A 567 23.13 15.70 -22.00
N ILE A 568 22.71 15.77 -20.77
CA ILE A 568 21.41 15.28 -20.33
C ILE A 568 20.49 16.46 -20.06
N LEU A 569 19.29 16.40 -20.60
CA LEU A 569 18.27 17.41 -20.34
C LEU A 569 17.67 17.19 -18.95
N ASP A 570 17.54 18.28 -18.21
CA ASP A 570 16.80 18.27 -16.95
C ASP A 570 15.36 17.82 -17.21
N SER A 571 14.84 16.94 -16.37
CA SER A 571 13.47 16.45 -16.46
C SER A 571 12.81 16.43 -15.10
N GLU A 572 11.51 16.64 -15.08
CA GLU A 572 10.69 16.62 -13.89
C GLU A 572 9.37 15.88 -14.15
N PHE A 573 9.00 15.01 -13.22
CA PHE A 573 7.71 14.34 -13.18
C PHE A 573 7.12 14.49 -11.78
N SER A 574 5.83 14.78 -11.67
CA SER A 574 5.15 14.89 -10.37
C SER A 574 3.71 14.40 -10.43
N SER A 575 3.25 13.82 -9.32
CA SER A 575 1.87 13.42 -9.11
C SER A 575 1.46 13.78 -7.68
N GLU A 576 0.38 14.51 -7.51
CA GLU A 576 -0.14 14.89 -6.19
C GLU A 576 -1.64 14.65 -6.08
N LYS A 577 -2.02 13.98 -5.00
CA LYS A 577 -3.40 13.72 -4.60
C LYS A 577 -3.56 14.01 -3.10
N GLU A 578 -4.77 13.90 -2.62
CA GLU A 578 -5.06 14.04 -1.20
C GLU A 578 -4.31 13.00 -0.34
N SER A 579 -4.23 11.75 -0.84
CA SER A 579 -3.60 10.62 -0.12
C SER A 579 -2.08 10.57 -0.23
N TYR A 580 -1.47 11.17 -1.27
CA TYR A 580 -0.02 11.11 -1.48
C TYR A 580 0.51 12.31 -2.29
N ARG A 581 1.84 12.46 -2.28
CA ARG A 581 2.59 13.33 -3.20
C ARG A 581 3.83 12.57 -3.67
N TYR A 582 4.13 12.63 -4.96
CA TYR A 582 5.36 12.11 -5.55
C TYR A 582 6.01 13.16 -6.45
N SER A 583 7.33 13.20 -6.46
CA SER A 583 8.10 13.93 -7.48
C SER A 583 9.40 13.22 -7.81
N LYS A 584 9.78 13.22 -9.10
CA LYS A 584 11.08 12.82 -9.63
C LYS A 584 11.71 14.02 -10.34
N ASN A 585 12.98 14.29 -10.06
CA ASN A 585 13.77 15.32 -10.72
C ASN A 585 15.08 14.71 -11.18
N VAL A 586 15.46 14.95 -12.42
CA VAL A 586 16.76 14.55 -12.98
C VAL A 586 17.51 15.80 -13.40
N ARG A 587 18.76 15.92 -13.01
CA ARG A 587 19.63 17.05 -13.35
C ARG A 587 21.05 16.58 -13.66
N ALA A 588 21.71 17.26 -14.57
CA ALA A 588 23.16 17.11 -14.81
C ALA A 588 23.94 18.26 -14.15
N VAL A 589 24.85 17.93 -13.25
CA VAL A 589 25.72 18.87 -12.55
C VAL A 589 27.18 18.48 -12.84
N GLY A 590 27.77 19.12 -13.78
CA GLY A 590 29.11 18.73 -14.25
C GLY A 590 29.11 17.34 -14.88
N ARG A 591 29.93 16.43 -14.37
CA ARG A 591 29.95 15.01 -14.79
C ARG A 591 29.05 14.12 -13.93
N THR A 592 28.24 14.70 -13.05
CA THR A 592 27.37 13.96 -12.17
C THR A 592 25.90 14.12 -12.58
N ILE A 593 25.20 13.02 -12.70
CA ILE A 593 23.76 13.01 -12.90
C ILE A 593 23.14 12.78 -11.53
N VAL A 594 22.20 13.64 -11.17
CA VAL A 594 21.48 13.55 -9.90
C VAL A 594 20.03 13.23 -10.21
N VAL A 595 19.56 12.09 -9.70
CA VAL A 595 18.16 11.65 -9.75
C VAL A 595 17.59 11.75 -8.35
N LYS A 596 16.56 12.57 -8.17
CA LYS A 596 15.94 12.79 -6.88
C LYS A 596 14.47 12.34 -6.90
N HIS A 597 14.09 11.50 -5.94
CA HIS A 597 12.72 11.06 -5.70
C HIS A 597 12.24 11.58 -4.34
N ASN A 598 11.01 12.07 -4.28
CA ASN A 598 10.34 12.36 -3.03
C ASN A 598 8.96 11.69 -3.07
N TYR A 599 8.61 11.02 -1.99
CA TYR A 599 7.28 10.44 -1.81
C TYR A 599 6.77 10.74 -0.41
N HIS A 600 5.54 11.19 -0.32
CA HIS A 600 4.86 11.43 0.96
C HIS A 600 3.50 10.75 0.93
N LEU A 601 3.34 9.68 1.72
CA LEU A 601 2.05 9.08 2.02
C LEU A 601 1.37 9.88 3.12
N LYS A 602 0.21 10.48 2.82
CA LYS A 602 -0.49 11.41 3.72
C LYS A 602 -1.64 10.74 4.49
N GLN A 603 -2.19 9.65 3.96
CA GLN A 603 -3.33 8.94 4.53
C GLN A 603 -3.03 7.46 4.63
N ASN A 604 -3.57 6.79 5.64
CA ASN A 604 -3.37 5.35 5.86
C ASN A 604 -4.38 4.47 5.10
N PHE A 605 -5.45 5.03 4.56
CA PHE A 605 -6.40 4.33 3.68
C PHE A 605 -7.10 5.31 2.74
N ILE A 606 -7.72 4.79 1.69
CA ILE A 606 -8.54 5.55 0.73
C ILE A 606 -9.88 4.87 0.49
N ASP A 607 -10.86 5.66 0.12
CA ASP A 607 -12.20 5.18 -0.22
C ASP A 607 -12.20 4.31 -1.48
N PRO A 608 -13.11 3.31 -1.59
CA PRO A 608 -13.20 2.42 -2.74
C PRO A 608 -13.27 3.14 -4.09
N SER A 609 -13.97 4.27 -4.15
CA SER A 609 -14.14 5.07 -5.36
C SER A 609 -12.85 5.70 -5.91
N LEU A 610 -11.83 5.86 -5.07
CA LEU A 610 -10.55 6.47 -5.41
C LEU A 610 -9.47 5.44 -5.77
N VAL A 611 -9.68 4.16 -5.47
CA VAL A 611 -8.65 3.12 -5.58
C VAL A 611 -8.17 2.92 -7.00
N THR A 612 -9.09 2.87 -7.98
CA THR A 612 -8.69 2.71 -9.39
C THR A 612 -7.78 3.85 -9.85
N THR A 613 -8.12 5.09 -9.50
CA THR A 613 -7.29 6.25 -9.85
C THR A 613 -5.94 6.19 -9.15
N PHE A 614 -5.93 5.83 -7.86
CA PHE A 614 -4.72 5.69 -7.07
C PHE A 614 -3.76 4.64 -7.66
N LEU A 615 -4.27 3.45 -8.00
CA LEU A 615 -3.47 2.37 -8.57
C LEU A 615 -2.93 2.74 -9.96
N THR A 616 -3.77 3.32 -10.83
CA THR A 616 -3.33 3.79 -12.15
C THR A 616 -2.26 4.89 -12.06
N ASP A 617 -2.36 5.79 -11.09
CA ASP A 617 -1.34 6.82 -10.89
C ASP A 617 -0.03 6.20 -10.37
N HIS A 618 -0.09 5.16 -9.51
CA HIS A 618 1.10 4.45 -9.03
C HIS A 618 1.74 3.57 -10.11
N GLU A 619 0.96 3.01 -11.04
CA GLU A 619 1.50 2.37 -12.25
C GLU A 619 2.35 3.37 -13.04
N LYS A 620 1.85 4.58 -13.29
CA LYS A 620 2.62 5.64 -13.98
C LYS A 620 3.87 6.08 -13.20
N ILE A 621 3.80 6.09 -11.87
CA ILE A 621 4.97 6.37 -11.04
C ILE A 621 6.00 5.24 -11.21
N ASN A 622 5.57 3.98 -11.18
CA ASN A 622 6.46 2.83 -11.37
C ASN A 622 7.11 2.82 -12.74
N ASP A 623 6.40 3.20 -13.81
CA ASP A 623 6.96 3.33 -15.17
C ASP A 623 8.06 4.40 -15.26
N GLN A 624 8.04 5.39 -14.38
CA GLN A 624 9.01 6.48 -14.33
C GLN A 624 10.07 6.32 -13.23
N ILE A 625 9.99 5.27 -12.41
CA ILE A 625 10.81 5.18 -11.19
C ILE A 625 12.28 4.89 -11.50
N ALA A 626 12.54 4.01 -12.46
CA ALA A 626 13.89 3.69 -12.90
C ALA A 626 14.56 4.85 -13.69
N TYR A 627 15.87 4.86 -13.71
CA TYR A 627 16.64 5.76 -14.55
C TYR A 627 17.74 4.99 -15.26
N GLN A 628 17.68 4.96 -16.60
CA GLN A 628 18.61 4.24 -17.45
C GLN A 628 19.50 5.23 -18.21
N LEU A 629 20.78 4.91 -18.26
CA LEU A 629 21.77 5.60 -19.10
C LEU A 629 22.23 4.64 -20.20
N SER A 630 22.42 5.17 -21.42
CA SER A 630 22.96 4.42 -22.53
C SER A 630 24.10 5.18 -23.16
N HIS A 631 25.18 4.47 -23.49
CA HIS A 631 26.36 5.02 -24.18
C HIS A 631 26.71 4.13 -25.37
N THR A 632 26.69 4.70 -26.56
CA THR A 632 27.22 4.04 -27.75
C THR A 632 28.74 4.08 -27.65
N GLY A 633 29.37 2.91 -27.42
CA GLY A 633 30.84 2.80 -27.33
C GLY A 633 31.54 3.60 -28.45
N ASP A 634 32.78 4.01 -28.26
CA ASP A 634 33.59 4.92 -29.12
C ASP A 634 33.21 4.95 -30.62
N ALA A 635 32.01 5.41 -30.94
CA ALA A 635 31.70 6.00 -32.22
C ALA A 635 32.40 7.36 -32.17
N SER A 636 33.61 7.43 -32.74
CA SER A 636 34.50 8.56 -32.90
C SER A 636 33.95 9.91 -32.40
N ALA A 637 34.73 10.62 -31.60
CA ALA A 637 34.50 11.98 -31.09
C ALA A 637 34.21 13.05 -32.19
N ASP A 638 33.91 12.65 -33.40
CA ASP A 638 33.62 13.48 -34.60
C ASP A 638 32.08 13.66 -34.83
N GLU A 639 31.21 13.02 -34.06
CA GLU A 639 29.76 13.10 -34.26
C GLU A 639 29.01 14.08 -33.33
N SER A 640 29.63 14.64 -32.33
CA SER A 640 29.05 15.74 -31.56
C SER A 640 29.22 17.07 -32.29
N GLY A 641 28.16 17.68 -32.78
CA GLY A 641 28.20 18.98 -33.42
C GLY A 641 27.10 19.17 -34.45
N VAL A 642 27.03 20.39 -34.95
CA VAL A 642 26.04 20.77 -35.95
C VAL A 642 26.41 20.19 -37.32
N SER A 643 25.48 19.51 -37.98
CA SER A 643 25.63 18.96 -39.32
C SER A 643 25.62 20.06 -40.35
N THR A 644 26.83 20.47 -40.79
CA THR A 644 27.01 21.45 -41.89
C THR A 644 26.31 20.99 -43.17
N THR A 645 26.29 19.68 -43.42
CA THR A 645 25.63 19.08 -44.59
C THR A 645 24.11 19.31 -44.54
N SER A 646 23.48 19.08 -43.40
CA SER A 646 22.04 19.30 -43.22
C SER A 646 21.65 20.76 -43.36
N ILE A 647 22.47 21.66 -42.84
CA ILE A 647 22.28 23.11 -43.03
C ILE A 647 22.35 23.48 -44.52
N ILE A 648 23.38 23.00 -45.26
CA ILE A 648 23.50 23.28 -46.68
C ILE A 648 22.32 22.74 -47.49
N ILE A 649 21.89 21.47 -47.18
CA ILE A 649 20.71 20.86 -47.81
C ILE A 649 19.48 21.70 -47.52
N SER A 650 19.28 22.10 -46.27
CA SER A 650 18.11 22.93 -45.87
C SER A 650 18.10 24.28 -46.58
N LEU A 651 19.27 24.94 -46.71
CA LEU A 651 19.36 26.20 -47.44
C LEU A 651 19.08 26.04 -48.94
N VAL A 652 19.57 24.95 -49.57
CA VAL A 652 19.27 24.62 -50.97
C VAL A 652 17.78 24.34 -51.16
N LEU A 653 17.16 23.54 -50.30
CA LEU A 653 15.72 23.27 -50.33
C LEU A 653 14.91 24.54 -50.11
N LEU A 654 15.31 25.37 -49.16
CA LEU A 654 14.66 26.66 -48.89
C LEU A 654 14.68 27.56 -50.13
N ALA A 655 15.85 27.69 -50.76
CA ALA A 655 16.00 28.48 -51.99
C ALA A 655 15.14 27.93 -53.15
N LEU A 656 15.09 26.59 -53.31
CA LEU A 656 14.29 25.92 -54.31
C LEU A 656 12.79 26.18 -54.09
N PHE A 657 12.31 26.02 -52.84
CA PHE A 657 10.89 26.24 -52.54
C PHE A 657 10.51 27.71 -52.57
N ILE A 658 11.41 28.66 -52.19
CA ILE A 658 11.20 30.11 -52.39
C ILE A 658 11.08 30.43 -53.86
N PHE A 659 11.93 29.85 -54.76
CA PHE A 659 11.81 30.02 -56.20
C PHE A 659 10.46 29.48 -56.70
N GLY A 660 10.05 28.30 -56.25
CA GLY A 660 8.73 27.75 -56.59
C GLY A 660 7.58 28.65 -56.10
N ALA A 661 7.63 29.12 -54.87
CA ALA A 661 6.65 30.02 -54.28
C ALA A 661 6.55 31.36 -55.07
N LYS A 662 7.72 31.91 -55.47
CA LYS A 662 7.77 33.10 -56.30
C LYS A 662 7.11 32.86 -57.66
N LYS A 663 7.34 31.72 -58.30
CA LYS A 663 6.70 31.33 -59.57
C LYS A 663 5.20 31.21 -59.44
N ILE A 664 4.68 30.63 -58.30
CA ILE A 664 3.27 30.57 -58.00
C ILE A 664 2.72 31.98 -57.76
N HIS A 665 3.41 32.79 -56.95
CA HIS A 665 3.01 34.18 -56.71
C HIS A 665 2.88 35.00 -57.97
N ASP A 666 3.81 34.82 -58.96
CA ASP A 666 3.88 35.63 -60.15
C ASP A 666 2.97 35.13 -61.25
N ASN A 667 2.81 33.80 -61.42
CA ASN A 667 2.11 33.25 -62.61
C ASN A 667 0.70 32.68 -62.27
N TYR A 668 0.37 32.39 -61.03
CA TYR A 668 -0.92 31.79 -60.67
C TYR A 668 -1.92 32.87 -60.27
N ASN A 669 -2.70 33.37 -61.28
CA ASN A 669 -3.65 34.47 -61.15
C ASN A 669 -5.05 34.05 -61.68
N PRO A 670 -5.83 33.28 -60.93
CA PRO A 670 -7.21 32.94 -61.31
C PRO A 670 -8.08 34.19 -61.50
N LYS A 671 -9.09 34.14 -62.41
CA LYS A 671 -10.01 35.25 -62.59
C LYS A 671 -10.79 35.56 -61.32
N PRO A 672 -11.01 36.85 -60.98
CA PRO A 672 -11.86 37.22 -59.85
C PRO A 672 -13.24 36.60 -59.95
N GLN A 673 -13.78 36.14 -58.83
CA GLN A 673 -15.17 35.59 -58.79
C GLN A 673 -16.22 36.65 -58.45
N SER A 674 -15.81 37.90 -58.15
CA SER A 674 -16.65 39.01 -57.78
C SER A 674 -15.95 40.33 -58.06
N ASP A 675 -16.69 41.35 -58.41
CA ASP A 675 -16.21 42.72 -58.59
C ASP A 675 -16.16 43.53 -57.29
N GLN A 676 -16.63 42.94 -56.16
CA GLN A 676 -16.57 43.54 -54.82
C GLN A 676 -15.16 43.36 -54.23
N ASN A 677 -14.68 44.33 -53.46
CA ASN A 677 -13.41 44.25 -52.78
C ASN A 677 -13.58 44.52 -51.27
N LEU A 678 -14.07 43.52 -50.57
CA LEU A 678 -14.32 43.66 -49.11
C LEU A 678 -12.99 43.63 -48.34
N ASN A 679 -13.00 44.21 -47.14
CA ASN A 679 -11.90 44.10 -46.20
C ASN A 679 -11.95 42.74 -45.50
N ILE A 680 -10.74 42.25 -45.10
CA ILE A 680 -10.59 41.04 -44.30
C ILE A 680 -11.31 41.27 -42.97
N GLY A 681 -12.27 40.41 -42.64
CA GLY A 681 -13.06 40.55 -41.43
C GLY A 681 -14.05 39.39 -41.28
N GLY A 682 -14.83 39.38 -40.18
CA GLY A 682 -15.71 38.26 -39.84
C GLY A 682 -14.93 36.96 -39.64
N TRP A 683 -15.49 35.85 -40.08
CA TRP A 683 -14.86 34.54 -39.94
C TRP A 683 -13.50 34.39 -40.61
N LEU A 684 -13.09 35.27 -41.57
CA LEU A 684 -11.78 35.25 -42.16
C LEU A 684 -10.69 35.63 -41.19
N VAL A 685 -10.96 36.34 -40.11
CA VAL A 685 -9.94 36.70 -39.11
C VAL A 685 -9.28 35.47 -38.46
N LEU A 686 -10.04 34.41 -38.19
CA LEU A 686 -9.55 33.21 -37.55
C LEU A 686 -8.47 32.47 -38.38
N PRO A 687 -8.75 32.08 -39.65
CA PRO A 687 -7.69 31.50 -40.47
C PRO A 687 -6.52 32.44 -40.72
N GLY A 688 -6.73 33.76 -40.69
CA GLY A 688 -5.68 34.74 -40.77
C GLY A 688 -4.69 34.69 -39.59
N ILE A 689 -5.24 34.57 -38.35
CA ILE A 689 -4.38 34.41 -37.14
C ILE A 689 -3.63 33.08 -37.21
N GLY A 690 -4.33 31.96 -37.51
CA GLY A 690 -3.64 30.65 -37.66
C GLY A 690 -2.55 30.67 -38.72
N LEU A 691 -2.79 31.33 -39.83
CA LEU A 691 -1.82 31.44 -40.92
C LEU A 691 -0.57 32.26 -40.52
N VAL A 692 -0.72 33.32 -39.71
CA VAL A 692 0.42 34.12 -39.19
C VAL A 692 1.25 33.33 -38.17
N LEU A 693 0.59 32.51 -37.36
CA LEU A 693 1.27 31.68 -36.33
C LEU A 693 1.98 30.46 -36.94
N SER A 694 1.49 29.93 -38.07
CA SER A 694 2.00 28.66 -38.63
C SER A 694 3.50 28.66 -38.96
N PRO A 695 4.14 29.70 -39.50
CA PRO A 695 5.59 29.68 -39.74
C PRO A 695 6.42 29.57 -38.43
N PHE A 696 5.97 30.19 -37.38
CA PHE A 696 6.67 30.13 -36.09
C PHE A 696 6.59 28.72 -35.49
N LEU A 697 5.45 28.08 -35.58
CA LEU A 697 5.25 26.70 -35.10
C LEU A 697 6.09 25.72 -35.93
N LEU A 698 6.11 25.89 -37.27
CA LEU A 698 6.95 25.06 -38.16
C LEU A 698 8.46 25.28 -37.95
N LEU A 699 8.89 26.51 -37.67
CA LEU A 699 10.27 26.78 -37.31
C LEU A 699 10.68 26.15 -35.99
N PHE A 700 9.81 26.22 -34.99
CA PHE A 700 10.02 25.55 -33.70
C PHE A 700 10.12 24.04 -33.90
N GLN A 701 9.21 23.43 -34.66
CA GLN A 701 9.21 22.01 -34.96
C GLN A 701 10.50 21.56 -35.66
N VAL A 702 10.90 22.26 -36.69
CA VAL A 702 12.19 21.97 -37.41
C VAL A 702 13.39 22.11 -36.49
N GLY A 703 13.37 23.05 -35.55
CA GLY A 703 14.46 23.25 -34.58
C GLY A 703 14.53 22.20 -33.50
N SER A 704 13.38 21.69 -33.05
CA SER A 704 13.28 20.74 -31.94
C SER A 704 13.53 19.28 -32.33
N GLN A 705 13.40 18.91 -33.59
CA GLN A 705 13.53 17.52 -34.06
C GLN A 705 14.96 17.08 -34.36
N GLY A 706 15.97 17.86 -34.00
CA GLY A 706 17.39 17.47 -34.10
C GLY A 706 17.94 17.29 -35.54
N TYR A 707 17.28 17.71 -36.62
CA TYR A 707 17.73 17.56 -38.00
C TYR A 707 19.10 18.20 -38.30
N PHE A 708 19.56 19.10 -37.44
CA PHE A 708 20.84 19.77 -37.56
C PHE A 708 21.96 19.12 -36.75
N ASP A 709 21.67 18.07 -35.95
CA ASP A 709 22.67 17.31 -35.22
C ASP A 709 23.35 16.28 -36.16
N LYS A 710 24.65 16.15 -36.09
CA LYS A 710 25.41 15.17 -36.91
C LYS A 710 24.95 13.72 -36.59
N GLY A 711 24.75 13.39 -35.33
CA GLY A 711 24.40 12.04 -34.85
C GLY A 711 23.08 11.53 -35.41
N VAL A 712 22.08 12.40 -35.64
CA VAL A 712 20.75 11.99 -36.11
C VAL A 712 20.79 11.34 -37.51
N TRP A 713 21.69 11.79 -38.41
CA TRP A 713 21.78 11.24 -39.76
C TRP A 713 22.54 9.91 -39.83
N SER A 714 23.35 9.60 -38.83
CA SER A 714 24.08 8.32 -38.72
C SER A 714 23.41 7.35 -37.80
N LEU A 715 22.39 7.79 -37.07
CA LEU A 715 21.71 7.03 -36.00
C LEU A 715 21.30 5.61 -36.44
N PHE A 716 20.57 5.48 -37.54
CA PHE A 716 20.07 4.19 -38.01
C PHE A 716 21.17 3.27 -38.56
N LYS A 717 22.20 3.84 -39.11
CA LYS A 717 23.35 3.09 -39.62
C LYS A 717 24.21 2.58 -38.49
N ASN A 718 24.41 3.42 -37.45
CA ASN A 718 25.19 3.07 -36.27
C ASN A 718 24.46 2.06 -35.39
N ALA A 719 23.13 2.13 -35.38
CA ALA A 719 22.27 1.15 -34.71
C ALA A 719 22.09 -0.19 -35.45
N GLY A 720 22.73 -0.35 -36.63
CA GLY A 720 22.77 -1.62 -37.35
C GLY A 720 21.48 -2.04 -38.07
N TYR A 721 20.52 -1.10 -38.28
CA TYR A 721 19.27 -1.45 -38.97
C TYR A 721 19.49 -1.86 -40.44
N GLU A 722 18.95 -2.98 -40.88
CA GLU A 722 19.05 -3.45 -42.27
C GLU A 722 18.52 -2.44 -43.28
N ASN A 723 17.52 -1.64 -42.92
CA ASN A 723 16.90 -0.62 -43.77
C ASN A 723 17.36 0.81 -43.42
N ALA A 724 18.54 0.99 -42.80
CA ALA A 724 19.07 2.29 -42.34
C ALA A 724 19.07 3.37 -43.42
N ASN A 725 19.36 3.03 -44.69
CA ASN A 725 19.30 3.97 -45.81
C ASN A 725 17.87 4.48 -46.07
N ALA A 726 16.86 3.62 -45.95
CA ALA A 726 15.46 4.01 -46.13
C ALA A 726 14.99 4.93 -44.99
N LEU A 727 15.40 4.65 -43.77
CA LEU A 727 15.12 5.46 -42.59
C LEU A 727 15.79 6.83 -42.66
N THR A 728 17.05 6.88 -43.13
CA THR A 728 17.75 8.17 -43.38
C THR A 728 17.07 9.00 -44.49
N LEU A 729 16.60 8.34 -45.57
CA LEU A 729 15.83 9.00 -46.63
C LEU A 729 14.48 9.51 -46.11
N PHE A 730 13.85 8.78 -45.22
CA PHE A 730 12.61 9.21 -44.58
C PHE A 730 12.81 10.49 -43.76
N LEU A 731 13.83 10.58 -42.91
CA LEU A 731 14.23 11.83 -42.23
C LEU A 731 14.48 13.00 -43.19
N GLY A 732 15.16 12.73 -44.31
CA GLY A 732 15.38 13.74 -45.35
C GLY A 732 14.08 14.21 -46.00
N PHE A 733 13.15 13.30 -46.21
CA PHE A 733 11.80 13.61 -46.71
C PHE A 733 11.03 14.49 -45.73
N GLU A 734 11.02 14.16 -44.45
CA GLU A 734 10.35 14.96 -43.39
C GLU A 734 10.92 16.38 -43.31
N LEU A 735 12.28 16.52 -43.35
CA LEU A 735 12.92 17.82 -43.34
C LEU A 735 12.49 18.64 -44.58
N ALA A 736 12.48 18.01 -45.75
CA ALA A 736 12.07 18.67 -47.00
C ALA A 736 10.62 19.11 -46.97
N MET A 737 9.71 18.28 -46.44
CA MET A 737 8.29 18.59 -46.29
C MET A 737 8.05 19.74 -45.31
N ASN A 738 8.75 19.75 -44.17
CA ASN A 738 8.66 20.83 -43.18
C ASN A 738 9.13 22.18 -43.78
N ILE A 739 10.24 22.19 -44.51
CA ILE A 739 10.74 23.41 -45.20
C ILE A 739 9.76 23.85 -46.31
N ALA A 740 9.18 22.93 -47.07
CA ALA A 740 8.17 23.23 -48.08
C ALA A 740 6.93 23.87 -47.47
N LEU A 741 6.41 23.31 -46.38
CA LEU A 741 5.27 23.84 -45.63
C LEU A 741 5.54 25.23 -45.06
N LEU A 742 6.75 25.45 -44.52
CA LEU A 742 7.19 26.75 -44.01
C LEU A 742 7.15 27.83 -45.10
N VAL A 743 7.74 27.55 -46.26
CA VAL A 743 7.72 28.48 -47.39
C VAL A 743 6.34 28.68 -47.94
N PHE A 744 5.54 27.63 -48.03
CA PHE A 744 4.18 27.69 -48.48
C PHE A 744 3.28 28.53 -47.56
N ALA A 745 3.42 28.37 -46.22
CA ALA A 745 2.74 29.22 -45.26
C ALA A 745 3.12 30.69 -45.39
N ALA A 746 4.40 30.99 -45.57
CA ALA A 746 4.88 32.36 -45.86
C ALA A 746 4.26 32.95 -47.13
N LEU A 747 4.21 32.18 -48.22
CA LEU A 747 3.54 32.57 -49.46
C LEU A 747 2.03 32.89 -49.19
N LEU A 748 1.34 32.00 -48.46
CA LEU A 748 -0.10 32.21 -48.19
C LEU A 748 -0.32 33.47 -47.35
N ILE A 749 0.54 33.83 -46.42
CA ILE A 749 0.47 35.09 -45.66
C ILE A 749 0.52 36.28 -46.64
N ILE A 750 1.47 36.27 -47.57
CA ILE A 750 1.63 37.34 -48.54
C ILE A 750 0.35 37.46 -49.41
N LEU A 751 -0.15 36.35 -49.94
CA LEU A 751 -1.35 36.30 -50.77
C LEU A 751 -2.63 36.71 -49.97
N TYR A 752 -2.69 36.36 -48.72
CA TYR A 752 -3.82 36.67 -47.83
C TYR A 752 -3.96 38.18 -47.59
N PHE A 753 -2.89 38.82 -47.16
CA PHE A 753 -2.93 40.28 -46.89
C PHE A 753 -2.99 41.11 -48.18
N LYS A 754 -2.46 40.57 -49.29
CA LYS A 754 -2.65 41.19 -50.63
C LYS A 754 -4.00 40.89 -51.27
N LYS A 755 -4.89 40.15 -50.59
CA LYS A 755 -6.22 39.77 -51.07
C LYS A 755 -6.23 39.13 -52.46
N ARG A 756 -5.22 38.27 -52.76
CA ARG A 756 -4.98 37.68 -54.07
C ARG A 756 -6.06 36.65 -54.43
N THR A 757 -6.46 36.64 -55.70
CA THR A 757 -7.42 35.65 -56.26
C THR A 757 -6.91 34.19 -56.18
N SER A 758 -5.60 34.00 -56.15
CA SER A 758 -4.99 32.69 -55.98
C SER A 758 -5.11 32.08 -54.57
N LEU A 759 -5.37 32.87 -53.52
CA LEU A 759 -5.35 32.42 -52.14
C LEU A 759 -6.41 31.34 -51.84
N PRO A 760 -7.72 31.46 -52.21
CA PRO A 760 -8.72 30.50 -51.78
C PRO A 760 -8.40 29.05 -52.14
N LYS A 761 -7.85 28.81 -53.32
CA LYS A 761 -7.45 27.45 -53.75
C LYS A 761 -6.15 26.98 -53.09
N LEU A 762 -5.19 27.86 -52.87
CA LEU A 762 -3.91 27.50 -52.27
C LEU A 762 -4.03 27.22 -50.75
N ILE A 763 -4.89 27.98 -50.07
CA ILE A 763 -5.15 27.72 -48.63
C ILE A 763 -5.91 26.41 -48.38
N VAL A 764 -6.79 26.01 -49.32
CA VAL A 764 -7.42 24.69 -49.33
C VAL A 764 -6.39 23.59 -49.42
N ILE A 765 -5.37 23.75 -50.23
CA ILE A 765 -4.25 22.80 -50.30
C ILE A 765 -3.50 22.74 -48.97
N MET A 766 -3.25 23.88 -48.30
CA MET A 766 -2.65 23.90 -46.97
C MET A 766 -3.43 23.13 -45.93
N TYR A 767 -4.74 23.34 -45.85
CA TYR A 767 -5.59 22.59 -44.92
C TYR A 767 -5.73 21.10 -45.25
N ALA A 768 -5.72 20.75 -46.54
CA ALA A 768 -5.67 19.34 -46.93
C ALA A 768 -4.31 18.71 -46.58
N SER A 769 -3.22 19.43 -46.79
CA SER A 769 -1.88 18.96 -46.43
C SER A 769 -1.71 18.74 -44.90
N SER A 770 -2.26 19.63 -44.07
CA SER A 770 -2.21 19.50 -42.62
C SER A 770 -2.90 18.26 -42.07
N PHE A 771 -3.79 17.65 -42.85
CA PHE A 771 -4.47 16.39 -42.52
C PHE A 771 -3.80 15.19 -43.20
N VAL A 772 -3.40 15.30 -44.47
CA VAL A 772 -2.91 14.17 -45.26
C VAL A 772 -1.44 13.82 -44.87
N ILE A 773 -0.62 14.85 -44.63
CA ILE A 773 0.82 14.64 -44.37
C ILE A 773 1.06 13.82 -43.08
N PRO A 774 0.41 14.13 -41.92
CA PRO A 774 0.59 13.29 -40.71
C PRO A 774 0.12 11.86 -40.90
N ILE A 775 -0.93 11.62 -41.73
CA ILE A 775 -1.37 10.25 -42.04
C ILE A 775 -0.31 9.53 -42.88
N LEU A 776 0.25 10.23 -43.93
CA LEU A 776 1.30 9.65 -44.75
C LEU A 776 2.54 9.33 -43.93
N ASP A 777 2.89 10.24 -43.03
CA ASP A 777 4.00 10.11 -42.11
C ASP A 777 3.81 8.87 -41.20
N LEU A 778 2.68 8.73 -40.56
CA LEU A 778 2.33 7.56 -39.74
C LEU A 778 2.38 6.24 -40.55
N VAL A 779 1.87 6.23 -41.78
CA VAL A 779 1.93 5.06 -42.67
C VAL A 779 3.35 4.68 -43.03
N LEU A 780 4.19 5.67 -43.37
CA LEU A 780 5.58 5.45 -43.70
C LEU A 780 6.39 5.03 -42.48
N TYR A 781 6.13 5.64 -41.32
CA TYR A 781 6.73 5.26 -40.06
C TYR A 781 6.45 3.77 -39.76
N ASN A 782 5.17 3.38 -39.74
CA ASN A 782 4.78 1.98 -39.49
C ASN A 782 5.30 0.98 -40.54
N ALA A 783 5.58 1.45 -41.76
CA ALA A 783 6.12 0.59 -42.83
C ALA A 783 7.65 0.41 -42.79
N LEU A 784 8.35 1.39 -42.26
CA LEU A 784 9.82 1.45 -42.31
C LEU A 784 10.49 1.07 -40.98
N PHE A 785 9.81 1.32 -39.82
CA PHE A 785 10.39 1.04 -38.52
C PHE A 785 10.11 -0.39 -38.05
N PRO A 786 11.08 -1.06 -37.37
CA PRO A 786 10.89 -2.35 -36.75
C PRO A 786 9.79 -2.34 -35.68
N LYS A 787 9.10 -3.48 -35.51
CA LYS A 787 7.99 -3.58 -34.55
C LYS A 787 8.38 -3.28 -33.11
N ASP A 788 9.59 -3.62 -32.72
CA ASP A 788 10.13 -3.43 -31.37
C ASP A 788 10.27 -1.94 -30.99
N LEU A 789 10.40 -1.05 -31.99
CA LEU A 789 10.40 0.41 -31.79
C LEU A 789 8.99 1.02 -31.88
N LEU A 790 8.06 0.34 -32.54
CA LEU A 790 6.67 0.82 -32.69
C LEU A 790 5.90 0.69 -31.38
N ASP A 791 6.18 -0.35 -30.58
CA ASP A 791 5.53 -0.57 -29.28
C ASP A 791 5.98 0.43 -28.19
N ALA A 792 7.10 1.12 -28.41
CA ALA A 792 7.64 2.11 -27.48
C ALA A 792 7.25 3.57 -27.80
N ALA A 793 6.64 3.83 -28.97
CA ALA A 793 6.26 5.18 -29.37
C ALA A 793 4.86 5.54 -28.86
N ASP A 794 4.74 6.69 -28.18
CA ASP A 794 3.44 7.24 -27.78
C ASP A 794 2.68 7.78 -29.01
N ASP A 795 1.87 6.94 -29.64
CA ASP A 795 1.02 7.28 -30.78
C ASP A 795 -0.02 8.37 -30.49
N GLN A 796 -0.25 8.71 -29.22
CA GLN A 796 -1.36 9.58 -28.80
C GLN A 796 -1.18 11.02 -29.33
N GLU A 797 0.06 11.51 -29.43
CA GLU A 797 0.32 12.84 -29.97
C GLU A 797 0.07 12.90 -31.47
N THR A 798 0.49 11.90 -32.23
CA THR A 798 0.26 11.78 -33.68
C THR A 798 -1.23 11.68 -34.01
N TYR A 799 -1.99 10.86 -33.33
CA TYR A 799 -3.45 10.79 -33.49
C TYR A 799 -4.13 12.13 -33.16
N THR A 800 -3.65 12.84 -32.15
CA THR A 800 -4.15 14.16 -31.79
C THR A 800 -3.88 15.19 -32.89
N GLN A 801 -2.71 15.16 -33.52
CA GLN A 801 -2.36 16.03 -34.67
C GLN A 801 -3.24 15.71 -35.86
N ILE A 802 -3.42 14.45 -36.22
CA ILE A 802 -4.32 14.00 -37.29
C ILE A 802 -5.75 14.49 -37.03
N PHE A 803 -6.25 14.33 -35.82
CA PHE A 803 -7.61 14.76 -35.47
C PHE A 803 -7.80 16.28 -35.56
N ARG A 804 -6.82 17.06 -35.07
CA ARG A 804 -6.82 18.53 -35.20
C ARG A 804 -6.76 18.98 -36.67
N GLY A 805 -5.93 18.31 -37.48
CA GLY A 805 -5.82 18.53 -38.90
C GLY A 805 -7.14 18.25 -39.61
N PHE A 806 -7.81 17.14 -39.27
CA PHE A 806 -9.13 16.79 -39.82
C PHE A 806 -10.19 17.83 -39.47
N ILE A 807 -10.31 18.25 -38.22
CA ILE A 807 -11.29 19.29 -37.82
C ILE A 807 -11.04 20.59 -38.58
N SER A 808 -9.79 21.03 -38.68
CA SER A 808 -9.43 22.24 -39.40
C SER A 808 -9.78 22.14 -40.87
N ALA A 809 -9.46 21.04 -41.54
CA ALA A 809 -9.79 20.78 -42.95
C ALA A 809 -11.32 20.72 -43.15
N ALA A 810 -12.04 20.02 -42.30
CA ALA A 810 -13.51 19.89 -42.41
C ALA A 810 -14.28 21.22 -42.27
N ILE A 811 -13.73 22.16 -41.49
CA ILE A 811 -14.35 23.50 -41.32
C ILE A 811 -13.88 24.44 -42.41
N TRP A 812 -12.58 24.56 -42.66
CA TRP A 812 -12.06 25.64 -43.49
C TRP A 812 -12.06 25.33 -44.98
N ILE A 813 -11.92 24.08 -45.41
CA ILE A 813 -12.00 23.74 -46.84
C ILE A 813 -13.35 24.10 -47.41
N PRO A 814 -14.52 23.68 -46.89
CA PRO A 814 -15.82 24.11 -47.39
C PRO A 814 -16.00 25.63 -47.33
N TYR A 815 -15.53 26.25 -46.22
CA TYR A 815 -15.64 27.70 -46.08
C TYR A 815 -14.93 28.45 -47.19
N PHE A 816 -13.67 28.10 -47.54
CA PHE A 816 -12.93 28.76 -48.59
C PHE A 816 -13.41 28.45 -50.00
N LEU A 817 -14.13 27.34 -50.22
CA LEU A 817 -14.69 26.96 -51.50
C LEU A 817 -16.07 27.62 -51.80
N VAL A 818 -16.88 27.81 -50.79
CA VAL A 818 -18.32 28.14 -50.97
C VAL A 818 -18.67 29.58 -50.55
N SER A 819 -17.92 30.15 -49.58
CA SER A 819 -18.28 31.41 -48.93
C SER A 819 -18.29 32.62 -49.90
N GLU A 820 -19.39 33.31 -49.98
CA GLU A 820 -19.52 34.58 -50.72
C GLU A 820 -18.58 35.65 -50.19
N ARG A 821 -18.27 35.62 -48.85
CA ARG A 821 -17.32 36.57 -48.28
C ARG A 821 -15.92 36.33 -48.78
N VAL A 822 -15.49 35.07 -48.93
CA VAL A 822 -14.19 34.71 -49.53
C VAL A 822 -14.07 35.21 -50.94
N LYS A 823 -15.11 34.97 -51.77
CA LYS A 823 -15.19 35.42 -53.17
C LYS A 823 -15.08 36.94 -53.30
N ASN A 824 -15.77 37.66 -52.40
CA ASN A 824 -15.77 39.11 -52.38
C ASN A 824 -14.56 39.77 -51.71
N THR A 825 -13.73 39.02 -50.98
CA THR A 825 -12.51 39.56 -50.32
C THR A 825 -11.27 39.33 -51.14
N PHE A 826 -11.09 38.15 -51.77
CA PHE A 826 -9.89 37.78 -52.51
C PHE A 826 -10.08 38.03 -54.04
N THR A 827 -10.07 39.26 -54.41
CA THR A 827 -10.39 39.72 -55.78
C THR A 827 -9.22 40.37 -56.52
N LYS A 828 -8.07 40.61 -55.90
CA LYS A 828 -6.94 41.29 -56.53
C LYS A 828 -6.10 40.32 -57.34
N VAL A 829 -5.89 40.68 -58.62
CA VAL A 829 -4.97 40.05 -59.56
C VAL A 829 -3.63 40.84 -59.53
N ARG A 830 -2.53 40.23 -59.87
CA ARG A 830 -1.25 40.95 -59.99
C ARG A 830 -1.35 41.93 -61.18
N GLU A 831 -1.12 43.21 -60.91
CA GLU A 831 -0.92 44.19 -61.97
C GLU A 831 0.45 43.85 -62.63
N THR A 832 0.41 43.38 -63.89
CA THR A 832 1.56 43.36 -64.75
C THR A 832 1.83 44.82 -65.16
N GLU A 833 3.03 45.31 -64.89
CA GLU A 833 3.54 46.56 -65.54
C GLU A 833 3.46 46.38 -67.07
N ILE A 834 2.36 46.80 -67.64
CA ILE A 834 2.31 47.03 -69.13
C ILE A 834 3.05 48.34 -69.31
N GLY A 835 4.23 48.25 -69.93
CA GLY A 835 4.96 49.44 -70.29
C GLY A 835 4.10 50.42 -71.09
N GLU A 836 4.20 51.70 -70.71
CA GLU A 836 3.71 52.83 -71.52
C GLU A 836 4.37 52.79 -72.86
N GLU A 837 3.74 52.26 -73.91
CA GLU A 837 4.00 52.62 -75.29
C GLU A 837 2.91 53.60 -75.75
N VAL A 838 3.35 54.83 -75.73
CA VAL A 838 3.02 55.94 -76.65
C VAL A 838 1.81 55.72 -77.58
N VAL A 839 0.75 56.47 -77.36
CA VAL A 839 -0.13 56.89 -78.46
C VAL A 839 0.06 58.41 -78.74
N GLN A 840 0.87 58.68 -79.76
CA GLN A 840 0.79 59.88 -80.50
C GLN A 840 0.28 59.47 -81.92
N ALA A 841 -0.97 59.81 -82.21
CA ALA A 841 -1.44 60.34 -83.42
C ALA A 841 -3.00 60.64 -83.27
#